data_355c44e299b1f33fbbf28a1e3f2b9311
#
_entry.id   355c44e299b1f33fbbf28a1e3f2b9311
#
_cell.length_a   1.000
_cell.length_b   1.000
_cell.length_c   1.000
_cell.angle_alpha   90.00
_cell.angle_beta   90.00
_cell.angle_gamma   90.00
#
_symmetry.space_group_name_H-M   'P 1'
#
loop_
_entity.id
_entity.type
_entity.pdbx_description
1 polymer ?
#
loop_
_entity_poly.entity_id
_entity_poly.type
_entity_poly.pdbx_seq_one_letter_code
_entity_poly.pdbx_strand_id
1 'polypeptide(L)'
;MATGEDCFESFAHSLVRALDAWSECVGGVVSTGRPTRKVLVRVLEQERNTPMWASRAPIDGPLLSYWLRGRGQLLPGTKHNRLPGTEDSAAVARALKAQAPADAERLQAIGREISELVAMLQETAGRGWRRRIGESSFVQTGGTDALPLQRAEGRRDVHGDGAVHVPAPHVPAGHRMEQATSFVGRTLELVEGSALIERCRLLTLVGVGGVGKTRLAQRLTRDVAHRFEHGVHWVELADLHHGHSVAAAVGAAFGLQGSAEHAPLCELASALQGRRVLLLLDNCEHLLDECARTVRALLALLPRLRVIATSRQPLDIGEEHVLRVMPLDVPRVGDGRARQEDATGRICPESSALALFADRAEAACPGFRVTSTNQDAVIRVCRMLDGLPLALEIAARRLRTLTLEELAQRIEYRFRLLGPGGGERTAHPRHRALRALFDWSWDLCTDGERAAWQQLSLCAGGVLLTDAEQLCGATPAHGTQTPGGNRAVVAFAALSGLVDKSLVDRADVGGHTRLHMLETVRAYGLERLRENSHGQSFVRRHRAYFLDLAARAGAAYGSAEQADWLRRLRPEHSNLRQIVTAAPPAGEPAEAVLRAAQGLWLHCLTSGRVGEGAHWMRVIIDRHPCPSESPGALFSWCRAAWVAGFLLLMHGDHDNAEHVIGMAHRSLTDLSASPGPAYATAEEDERAELAAAFLQLRGLAALMKQDLPQASTYALSSLAVGRWSTPLLTQPQSLAQLGLAAVMRGERTRALSLLEQALAISETRGDTWHRCYLLWILAIVHGEAGEISEALDRLRCALRLVEEIEERMGEAVLSDTLAWLLASQGDARAATLVLGAVDRVWKPSGVPRHFGFAHMAAHRRRAVEQVRRTLGETAYGHAYGEGQRLALREVLRIAFTGFETRDERHSRRADKGSRSSLSSPRARA
;
A
#
# COMPACT_ATOMS: atom_id res chain seq x y z
N MET A 1 -10.82 47.82 -1.95
CA MET A 1 -11.27 46.71 -2.81
C MET A 1 -10.63 45.46 -2.22
N ALA A 2 -11.44 44.51 -1.79
CA ALA A 2 -10.94 43.24 -1.27
C ALA A 2 -10.13 42.51 -2.34
N THR A 3 -9.02 41.91 -1.98
CA THR A 3 -8.21 41.11 -2.93
C THR A 3 -8.96 39.83 -3.25
N GLY A 4 -8.65 39.14 -4.38
CA GLY A 4 -9.31 37.86 -4.71
C GLY A 4 -9.06 36.78 -3.66
N GLU A 5 -7.98 36.87 -2.88
CA GLU A 5 -7.69 36.02 -1.74
C GLU A 5 -8.63 36.26 -0.57
N ASP A 6 -8.92 37.54 -0.24
CA ASP A 6 -9.84 37.91 0.81
C ASP A 6 -11.27 37.40 0.52
N CYS A 7 -11.70 37.47 -0.76
CA CYS A 7 -12.99 36.95 -1.19
C CYS A 7 -13.06 35.41 -1.09
N PHE A 8 -11.97 34.70 -1.42
CA PHE A 8 -11.94 33.25 -1.34
C PHE A 8 -11.88 32.75 0.11
N GLU A 9 -11.14 33.44 0.98
CA GLU A 9 -11.17 33.15 2.42
C GLU A 9 -12.56 33.40 3.02
N SER A 10 -13.22 34.48 2.63
CA SER A 10 -14.60 34.77 3.05
C SER A 10 -15.60 33.71 2.58
N PHE A 11 -15.46 33.23 1.33
CA PHE A 11 -16.24 32.09 0.83
C PHE A 11 -16.01 30.82 1.65
N ALA A 12 -14.76 30.48 1.95
CA ALA A 12 -14.42 29.31 2.75
C ALA A 12 -15.03 29.38 4.17
N HIS A 13 -14.96 30.57 4.81
CA HIS A 13 -15.56 30.79 6.12
C HIS A 13 -17.11 30.68 6.09
N SER A 14 -17.75 31.18 5.04
CA SER A 14 -19.20 31.05 4.88
C SER A 14 -19.63 29.61 4.62
N LEU A 15 -18.84 28.85 3.87
CA LEU A 15 -19.08 27.41 3.64
C LEU A 15 -18.92 26.60 4.94
N VAL A 16 -17.93 26.93 5.78
CA VAL A 16 -17.75 26.30 7.10
C VAL A 16 -18.94 26.61 8.01
N ARG A 17 -19.39 27.89 8.08
CA ARG A 17 -20.59 28.27 8.85
C ARG A 17 -21.84 27.55 8.39
N ALA A 18 -22.02 27.35 7.07
CA ALA A 18 -23.15 26.58 6.53
C ALA A 18 -23.12 25.12 6.98
N LEU A 19 -21.93 24.51 7.02
CA LEU A 19 -21.75 23.13 7.51
C LEU A 19 -21.98 23.01 9.02
N ASP A 20 -21.53 23.98 9.79
CA ASP A 20 -21.75 24.00 11.24
C ASP A 20 -23.25 24.19 11.54
N ALA A 21 -23.95 25.09 10.86
CA ALA A 21 -25.40 25.28 10.99
C ALA A 21 -26.18 24.02 10.59
N TRP A 22 -25.76 23.32 9.55
CA TRP A 22 -26.35 22.03 9.13
C TRP A 22 -26.16 20.95 10.21
N SER A 23 -24.96 20.89 10.83
CA SER A 23 -24.68 19.98 11.95
C SER A 23 -25.57 20.21 13.16
N GLU A 24 -25.86 21.47 13.48
CA GLU A 24 -26.78 21.85 14.55
C GLU A 24 -28.23 21.42 14.26
N CYS A 25 -28.65 21.52 12.96
CA CYS A 25 -30.03 21.22 12.54
C CYS A 25 -30.33 19.72 12.47
N VAL A 26 -29.33 18.88 12.14
CA VAL A 26 -29.51 17.42 11.99
C VAL A 26 -29.52 16.68 13.35
N GLY A 27 -29.30 17.40 14.46
CA GLY A 27 -29.55 16.96 15.82
C GLY A 27 -28.90 15.66 16.25
N GLY A 28 -27.76 15.72 16.92
CA GLY A 28 -27.38 14.78 17.98
C GLY A 28 -26.97 13.35 17.64
N VAL A 29 -26.84 12.94 16.39
CA VAL A 29 -26.58 11.55 16.05
C VAL A 29 -25.08 11.27 15.75
N VAL A 30 -24.24 12.29 15.73
CA VAL A 30 -22.78 12.08 15.55
C VAL A 30 -22.04 12.74 16.70
N SER A 31 -21.52 11.93 17.60
CA SER A 31 -20.76 12.33 18.79
C SER A 31 -19.42 13.02 18.53
N THR A 32 -19.15 13.50 17.34
CA THR A 32 -17.87 14.12 16.91
C THR A 32 -18.09 15.42 16.15
N GLY A 33 -19.06 16.24 16.50
CA GLY A 33 -19.09 17.68 16.30
C GLY A 33 -18.91 18.28 14.90
N ARG A 34 -18.81 17.51 13.81
CA ARG A 34 -18.83 18.01 12.42
C ARG A 34 -19.45 16.96 11.50
N PRO A 35 -20.40 17.33 10.62
CA PRO A 35 -20.87 16.43 9.59
C PRO A 35 -19.67 16.00 8.76
N THR A 36 -19.47 14.70 8.64
CA THR A 36 -18.31 14.22 7.92
C THR A 36 -18.44 14.69 6.47
N ARG A 37 -17.37 15.25 5.93
CA ARG A 37 -17.18 15.58 4.51
C ARG A 37 -17.78 14.50 3.59
N LYS A 38 -17.73 13.22 4.01
CA LYS A 38 -18.34 12.08 3.33
C LYS A 38 -19.86 12.17 3.20
N VAL A 39 -20.57 12.69 4.20
CA VAL A 39 -22.04 12.81 4.13
C VAL A 39 -22.42 13.89 3.13
N LEU A 40 -21.77 15.07 3.17
CA LEU A 40 -22.04 16.14 2.22
C LEU A 40 -21.70 15.72 0.79
N VAL A 41 -20.57 15.04 0.58
CA VAL A 41 -20.22 14.50 -0.74
C VAL A 41 -21.26 13.52 -1.23
N ARG A 42 -21.74 12.61 -0.40
CA ARG A 42 -22.80 11.64 -0.76
C ARG A 42 -24.12 12.33 -1.16
N VAL A 43 -24.51 13.39 -0.45
CA VAL A 43 -25.71 14.16 -0.79
C VAL A 43 -25.53 14.91 -2.12
N LEU A 44 -24.37 15.51 -2.35
CA LEU A 44 -24.03 16.15 -3.63
C LEU A 44 -23.93 15.14 -4.79
N GLU A 45 -23.49 13.92 -4.54
CA GLU A 45 -23.50 12.81 -5.50
C GLU A 45 -24.93 12.34 -5.84
N GLN A 46 -25.86 12.34 -4.87
CA GLN A 46 -27.28 12.03 -5.14
C GLN A 46 -27.94 13.08 -6.03
N GLU A 47 -27.59 14.36 -5.88
CA GLU A 47 -28.06 15.42 -6.79
C GLU A 47 -27.47 15.32 -8.23
N ARG A 48 -26.39 14.55 -8.41
CA ARG A 48 -25.71 14.35 -9.71
C ARG A 48 -26.59 13.76 -10.81
N ASN A 49 -27.64 13.03 -10.44
CA ASN A 49 -28.57 12.41 -11.39
C ASN A 49 -29.62 13.39 -11.96
N THR A 50 -29.52 14.68 -11.65
CA THR A 50 -30.38 15.69 -12.25
C THR A 50 -29.79 16.17 -13.59
N PRO A 51 -30.65 16.53 -14.59
CA PRO A 51 -30.18 16.89 -15.94
C PRO A 51 -29.21 18.09 -15.99
N MET A 52 -29.14 18.88 -14.92
CA MET A 52 -28.33 20.09 -14.80
C MET A 52 -26.82 19.81 -14.72
N TRP A 53 -26.41 18.59 -14.40
CA TRP A 53 -24.99 18.22 -14.23
C TRP A 53 -24.36 17.54 -15.46
N ALA A 54 -25.10 17.34 -16.52
CA ALA A 54 -24.65 16.56 -17.68
C ALA A 54 -23.41 17.14 -18.39
N SER A 55 -23.04 18.41 -18.15
CA SER A 55 -21.95 19.11 -18.83
C SER A 55 -20.79 19.56 -17.93
N ARG A 56 -20.82 19.30 -16.62
CA ARG A 56 -19.81 19.79 -15.66
C ARG A 56 -19.17 18.67 -14.80
N ALA A 57 -17.92 18.88 -14.41
CA ALA A 57 -17.27 18.02 -13.44
C ALA A 57 -17.97 18.13 -12.06
N PRO A 58 -18.31 17.00 -11.41
CA PRO A 58 -19.02 17.01 -10.13
C PRO A 58 -18.19 17.63 -9.00
N ILE A 59 -18.85 18.14 -7.98
CA ILE A 59 -18.21 18.53 -6.73
C ILE A 59 -17.84 17.25 -5.98
N ASP A 60 -16.54 16.96 -5.92
CA ASP A 60 -16.02 15.80 -5.19
C ASP A 60 -15.38 16.21 -3.87
N GLY A 61 -14.97 15.19 -3.08
CA GLY A 61 -14.32 15.41 -1.80
C GLY A 61 -13.05 16.26 -1.84
N PRO A 62 -12.14 16.10 -2.81
CA PRO A 62 -10.98 16.95 -3.00
C PRO A 62 -11.32 18.40 -3.30
N LEU A 63 -12.25 18.67 -4.22
CA LEU A 63 -12.68 20.02 -4.58
C LEU A 63 -13.34 20.73 -3.41
N LEU A 64 -14.25 20.05 -2.69
CA LEU A 64 -14.89 20.59 -1.49
C LEU A 64 -13.85 20.92 -0.41
N SER A 65 -12.84 20.06 -0.21
CA SER A 65 -11.74 20.33 0.73
C SER A 65 -10.87 21.51 0.32
N TYR A 66 -10.67 21.70 -0.96
CA TYR A 66 -9.97 22.84 -1.51
C TYR A 66 -10.72 24.15 -1.18
N TRP A 67 -12.03 24.17 -1.41
CA TRP A 67 -12.87 25.33 -1.08
C TRP A 67 -12.95 25.63 0.42
N LEU A 68 -12.98 24.60 1.27
CA LEU A 68 -13.03 24.76 2.74
C LEU A 68 -11.71 25.33 3.33
N ARG A 69 -10.59 25.20 2.64
CA ARG A 69 -9.30 25.69 3.16
C ARG A 69 -9.06 27.17 2.94
N GLY A 70 -9.82 27.84 2.06
CA GLY A 70 -9.71 29.26 1.78
C GLY A 70 -8.37 29.73 1.19
N ARG A 71 -7.35 28.88 1.14
CA ARG A 71 -6.03 29.18 0.61
C ARG A 71 -5.74 28.39 -0.66
N GLY A 72 -5.45 29.10 -1.73
CA GLY A 72 -5.18 28.52 -3.04
C GLY A 72 -3.82 27.87 -3.19
N GLN A 73 -3.49 26.87 -2.38
CA GLN A 73 -2.43 25.94 -2.75
C GLN A 73 -3.00 24.96 -3.77
N LEU A 74 -2.81 25.28 -5.02
CA LEU A 74 -3.10 24.42 -6.15
C LEU A 74 -2.16 23.21 -6.09
N LEU A 75 -2.73 22.01 -6.03
CA LEU A 75 -1.95 20.79 -6.21
C LEU A 75 -1.66 20.65 -7.71
N PRO A 76 -0.40 20.70 -8.15
CA PRO A 76 -0.06 20.55 -9.56
C PRO A 76 -0.61 19.22 -10.12
N GLY A 77 -1.31 19.29 -11.24
CA GLY A 77 -1.74 18.08 -11.97
C GLY A 77 -3.11 17.51 -11.60
N THR A 78 -3.90 18.12 -10.73
CA THR A 78 -5.25 17.65 -10.43
C THR A 78 -6.32 18.33 -11.29
N LYS A 79 -7.30 17.55 -11.77
CA LYS A 79 -8.48 18.05 -12.53
C LYS A 79 -9.44 18.90 -11.68
N HIS A 80 -9.13 19.11 -10.41
CA HIS A 80 -10.02 19.67 -9.40
C HIS A 80 -9.75 21.14 -9.04
N ASN A 81 -8.86 21.81 -9.78
CA ASN A 81 -8.49 23.21 -9.53
C ASN A 81 -9.43 24.17 -10.27
N ARG A 82 -10.71 24.18 -9.93
CA ARG A 82 -11.64 25.17 -10.45
C ARG A 82 -12.23 26.03 -9.34
N LEU A 83 -12.49 27.30 -9.62
CA LEU A 83 -13.24 28.16 -8.71
C LEU A 83 -14.69 27.68 -8.62
N PRO A 84 -15.33 27.84 -7.43
CA PRO A 84 -16.75 27.59 -7.28
C PRO A 84 -17.56 28.50 -8.23
N GLY A 85 -18.57 27.95 -8.87
CA GLY A 85 -19.53 28.67 -9.68
C GLY A 85 -20.81 28.95 -8.91
N THR A 86 -21.63 29.85 -9.41
CA THR A 86 -22.96 30.15 -8.84
C THR A 86 -23.84 28.91 -8.72
N GLU A 87 -23.74 27.98 -9.69
CA GLU A 87 -24.48 26.71 -9.67
C GLU A 87 -23.93 25.72 -8.63
N ASP A 88 -22.61 25.76 -8.38
CA ASP A 88 -22.01 24.93 -7.32
C ASP A 88 -22.49 25.36 -5.93
N SER A 89 -22.55 26.68 -5.70
CA SER A 89 -23.10 27.22 -4.43
C SER A 89 -24.58 26.92 -4.26
N ALA A 90 -25.37 27.00 -5.35
CA ALA A 90 -26.77 26.62 -5.35
C ALA A 90 -26.98 25.12 -5.08
N ALA A 91 -26.11 24.24 -5.59
CA ALA A 91 -26.14 22.82 -5.31
C ALA A 91 -25.83 22.50 -3.84
N VAL A 92 -24.83 23.16 -3.25
CA VAL A 92 -24.51 23.04 -1.82
C VAL A 92 -25.71 23.50 -0.97
N ALA A 93 -26.31 24.64 -1.30
CA ALA A 93 -27.48 25.17 -0.59
C ALA A 93 -28.70 24.23 -0.68
N ARG A 94 -28.97 23.63 -1.85
CA ARG A 94 -30.07 22.65 -2.02
C ARG A 94 -29.81 21.39 -1.22
N ALA A 95 -28.56 20.87 -1.24
CA ALA A 95 -28.19 19.68 -0.50
C ALA A 95 -28.35 19.88 1.01
N LEU A 96 -27.95 21.04 1.54
CA LEU A 96 -28.13 21.38 2.94
C LEU A 96 -29.64 21.49 3.33
N LYS A 97 -30.43 22.12 2.47
CA LYS A 97 -31.89 22.26 2.67
C LYS A 97 -32.64 20.93 2.66
N ALA A 98 -32.24 20.00 1.78
CA ALA A 98 -32.87 18.69 1.68
C ALA A 98 -32.71 17.84 2.94
N GLN A 99 -31.63 18.06 3.70
CA GLN A 99 -31.29 17.27 4.90
C GLN A 99 -31.85 17.89 6.18
N ALA A 100 -32.22 19.16 6.21
CA ALA A 100 -32.70 19.87 7.40
C ALA A 100 -33.86 20.82 7.06
N PRO A 101 -35.07 20.33 6.76
CA PRO A 101 -36.21 21.16 6.35
C PRO A 101 -36.71 22.12 7.42
N ALA A 102 -36.48 21.83 8.70
CA ALA A 102 -36.92 22.67 9.81
C ALA A 102 -36.21 24.03 9.89
N ASP A 103 -34.97 24.13 9.39
CA ASP A 103 -34.18 25.38 9.40
C ASP A 103 -33.92 25.93 7.97
N ALA A 104 -34.87 25.70 7.07
CA ALA A 104 -34.73 26.03 5.66
C ALA A 104 -34.45 27.53 5.43
N GLU A 105 -35.00 28.43 6.21
CA GLU A 105 -34.81 29.89 6.04
C GLU A 105 -33.38 30.30 6.43
N ARG A 106 -32.82 29.78 7.51
CA ARG A 106 -31.45 30.05 7.96
C ARG A 106 -30.43 29.52 6.94
N LEU A 107 -30.62 28.29 6.46
CA LEU A 107 -29.78 27.67 5.46
C LEU A 107 -29.90 28.36 4.11
N GLN A 108 -31.08 28.88 3.76
CA GLN A 108 -31.28 29.65 2.52
C GLN A 108 -30.61 31.04 2.59
N ALA A 109 -30.54 31.67 3.76
CA ALA A 109 -29.78 32.92 3.95
C ALA A 109 -28.28 32.70 3.80
N ILE A 110 -27.72 31.65 4.41
CA ILE A 110 -26.32 31.25 4.27
C ILE A 110 -25.98 30.87 2.78
N GLY A 111 -26.89 30.17 2.11
CA GLY A 111 -26.77 29.83 0.70
C GLY A 111 -26.72 31.06 -0.23
N ARG A 112 -27.48 32.13 0.10
CA ARG A 112 -27.40 33.42 -0.63
C ARG A 112 -26.05 34.10 -0.40
N GLU A 113 -25.56 34.19 0.82
CA GLU A 113 -24.24 34.73 1.16
C GLU A 113 -23.11 34.03 0.40
N ILE A 114 -23.15 32.71 0.36
CA ILE A 114 -22.18 31.91 -0.42
C ILE A 114 -22.27 32.25 -1.91
N SER A 115 -23.45 32.39 -2.46
CA SER A 115 -23.65 32.74 -3.88
C SER A 115 -23.13 34.12 -4.23
N GLU A 116 -23.31 35.10 -3.36
CA GLU A 116 -22.81 36.49 -3.53
C GLU A 116 -21.27 36.51 -3.46
N LEU A 117 -20.66 35.79 -2.51
CA LEU A 117 -19.21 35.68 -2.41
C LEU A 117 -18.61 34.96 -3.63
N VAL A 118 -19.26 33.95 -4.18
CA VAL A 118 -18.85 33.28 -5.41
C VAL A 118 -18.90 34.21 -6.60
N ALA A 119 -19.96 35.04 -6.73
CA ALA A 119 -20.06 36.05 -7.81
C ALA A 119 -18.93 37.09 -7.72
N MET A 120 -18.65 37.61 -6.52
CA MET A 120 -17.50 38.51 -6.28
C MET A 120 -16.16 37.86 -6.60
N LEU A 121 -15.97 36.60 -6.25
CA LEU A 121 -14.75 35.84 -6.53
C LEU A 121 -14.53 35.64 -8.02
N GLN A 122 -15.59 35.34 -8.77
CA GLN A 122 -15.52 35.20 -10.23
C GLN A 122 -15.21 36.53 -10.94
N GLU A 123 -15.79 37.65 -10.48
CA GLU A 123 -15.51 38.97 -11.00
C GLU A 123 -14.05 39.42 -10.75
N THR A 124 -13.52 39.15 -9.56
CA THR A 124 -12.12 39.44 -9.19
C THR A 124 -11.13 38.49 -9.86
N ALA A 125 -11.49 37.25 -10.15
CA ALA A 125 -10.64 36.31 -10.89
C ALA A 125 -10.31 36.80 -12.30
N GLY A 126 -11.22 37.49 -12.94
CA GLY A 126 -10.98 38.12 -14.26
C GLY A 126 -9.95 39.24 -14.24
N ARG A 127 -9.69 39.89 -13.11
CA ARG A 127 -8.86 41.10 -12.96
C ARG A 127 -7.44 40.88 -12.42
N GLY A 128 -6.97 39.66 -12.23
CA GLY A 128 -5.59 39.46 -11.78
C GLY A 128 -5.32 38.19 -10.95
N TRP A 129 -6.35 37.45 -10.64
CA TRP A 129 -6.23 36.18 -9.88
C TRP A 129 -5.26 35.19 -10.55
N ARG A 130 -5.30 35.08 -11.89
CA ARG A 130 -4.42 34.19 -12.67
C ARG A 130 -2.94 34.50 -12.50
N ARG A 131 -2.56 35.75 -12.30
CA ARG A 131 -1.15 36.16 -12.14
C ARG A 131 -0.53 35.69 -10.82
N ARG A 132 -1.34 35.50 -9.75
CA ARG A 132 -0.86 35.09 -8.44
C ARG A 132 -0.79 33.56 -8.27
N ILE A 133 -1.62 32.81 -9.03
CA ILE A 133 -1.76 31.36 -8.85
C ILE A 133 -1.03 30.56 -9.95
N GLY A 134 -0.58 31.21 -11.02
CA GLY A 134 0.08 30.59 -12.18
C GLY A 134 -0.93 30.16 -13.26
N GLU A 135 -0.78 30.73 -14.46
CA GLU A 135 -1.75 30.55 -15.57
C GLU A 135 -1.95 29.11 -16.03
N SER A 136 -1.01 28.21 -15.75
CA SER A 136 -1.04 26.81 -16.20
C SER A 136 -1.98 25.88 -15.40
N SER A 137 -2.62 26.36 -14.34
CA SER A 137 -3.35 25.51 -13.38
C SER A 137 -4.87 25.77 -13.31
N PHE A 138 -5.39 26.75 -14.04
CA PHE A 138 -6.79 27.15 -13.96
C PHE A 138 -7.58 26.72 -15.21
N VAL A 139 -8.52 25.82 -15.06
CA VAL A 139 -9.51 25.47 -16.10
C VAL A 139 -10.82 26.19 -15.75
N GLN A 140 -11.14 27.24 -16.46
CA GLN A 140 -12.46 27.88 -16.43
C GLN A 140 -13.43 27.04 -17.26
N THR A 141 -14.42 26.43 -16.64
CA THR A 141 -15.56 25.82 -17.34
C THR A 141 -16.68 26.85 -17.41
N GLY A 142 -16.81 27.51 -18.53
CA GLY A 142 -17.96 28.37 -18.76
C GLY A 142 -17.72 29.36 -19.89
N GLY A 143 -18.45 29.20 -20.96
CA GLY A 143 -18.50 30.18 -22.05
C GLY A 143 -18.27 29.50 -23.40
N THR A 144 -19.36 29.11 -24.01
CA THR A 144 -19.47 28.90 -25.46
C THR A 144 -19.19 30.21 -26.19
N ASP A 145 -18.05 30.26 -26.89
CA ASP A 145 -17.96 31.08 -28.09
C ASP A 145 -16.97 30.40 -29.04
N ALA A 146 -17.56 29.99 -30.15
CA ALA A 146 -16.87 29.47 -31.30
C ALA A 146 -16.17 30.62 -32.05
N LEU A 147 -14.89 30.47 -32.30
CA LEU A 147 -14.21 31.27 -33.35
C LEU A 147 -13.37 30.33 -34.23
N PRO A 148 -13.20 30.70 -35.52
CA PRO A 148 -13.09 29.74 -36.60
C PRO A 148 -11.65 29.30 -36.88
N LEU A 149 -11.57 28.07 -37.38
CA LEU A 149 -10.40 27.47 -38.03
C LEU A 149 -9.94 28.38 -39.21
N GLN A 150 -8.78 28.94 -39.12
CA GLN A 150 -8.03 29.34 -40.32
C GLN A 150 -6.96 28.28 -40.63
N ARG A 151 -7.16 27.66 -41.79
CA ARG A 151 -6.17 26.87 -42.50
C ARG A 151 -4.99 27.74 -42.89
N ALA A 152 -3.79 27.27 -42.64
CA ALA A 152 -2.61 27.69 -43.39
C ALA A 152 -1.91 26.44 -43.93
N GLU A 153 -1.96 26.29 -45.23
CA GLU A 153 -1.17 25.31 -45.99
C GLU A 153 0.28 25.80 -46.14
N GLY A 154 1.20 24.83 -46.13
CA GLY A 154 2.37 24.89 -46.98
C GLY A 154 3.72 25.03 -46.33
N ARG A 155 4.48 24.02 -46.22
CA ARG A 155 5.69 23.61 -46.97
C ARG A 155 6.55 22.64 -46.22
N ARG A 156 6.98 21.64 -46.94
CA ARG A 156 7.97 20.64 -46.57
C ARG A 156 9.29 21.29 -46.31
N ASP A 157 10.03 20.83 -45.29
CA ASP A 157 11.39 20.37 -45.51
C ASP A 157 11.87 19.43 -44.41
N VAL A 158 12.71 18.54 -44.83
CA VAL A 158 13.25 17.32 -44.22
C VAL A 158 14.40 17.68 -43.27
N HIS A 159 14.43 17.13 -42.10
CA HIS A 159 15.53 16.47 -41.37
C HIS A 159 15.41 16.60 -39.85
N GLY A 160 15.51 15.49 -39.20
CA GLY A 160 16.26 15.30 -37.96
C GLY A 160 15.49 15.34 -36.65
N ASP A 161 15.51 14.20 -35.99
CA ASP A 161 15.34 13.99 -34.56
C ASP A 161 13.98 14.29 -33.90
N GLY A 162 13.11 13.35 -34.03
CA GLY A 162 11.91 13.21 -33.18
C GLY A 162 12.27 12.84 -31.74
N ALA A 163 12.44 13.83 -30.89
CA ALA A 163 12.40 13.60 -29.45
C ALA A 163 10.95 13.26 -29.06
N VAL A 164 10.68 11.96 -28.95
CA VAL A 164 9.44 11.44 -28.39
C VAL A 164 9.39 11.86 -26.92
N HIS A 165 8.44 12.73 -26.61
CA HIS A 165 8.14 13.13 -25.24
C HIS A 165 7.63 11.90 -24.47
N VAL A 166 8.53 11.28 -23.70
CA VAL A 166 8.24 10.14 -22.83
C VAL A 166 7.57 10.69 -21.58
N PRO A 167 6.34 10.29 -21.25
CA PRO A 167 5.73 10.68 -19.97
C PRO A 167 6.58 10.12 -18.82
N ALA A 168 6.69 10.92 -17.75
CA ALA A 168 7.49 10.60 -16.58
C ALA A 168 7.22 9.19 -16.04
N PRO A 169 8.26 8.43 -15.67
CA PRO A 169 8.11 7.07 -15.18
C PRO A 169 7.26 7.04 -13.91
N HIS A 170 6.20 6.23 -13.90
CA HIS A 170 5.41 5.96 -12.72
C HIS A 170 6.28 5.27 -11.66
N VAL A 171 6.51 5.94 -10.55
CA VAL A 171 6.95 5.32 -9.30
C VAL A 171 5.83 4.36 -8.87
N PRO A 172 6.11 3.06 -8.65
CA PRO A 172 5.08 2.14 -8.16
C PRO A 172 4.45 2.69 -6.88
N ALA A 173 3.13 2.54 -6.75
CA ALA A 173 2.33 3.05 -5.63
C ALA A 173 2.51 2.19 -4.36
N GLY A 174 3.75 1.92 -3.98
CA GLY A 174 4.15 1.39 -2.69
C GLY A 174 5.06 2.41 -2.05
N HIS A 175 4.58 3.07 -0.99
CA HIS A 175 5.32 4.07 -0.20
C HIS A 175 5.53 5.44 -0.87
N ARG A 176 4.45 6.09 -1.26
CA ARG A 176 4.42 7.56 -1.22
C ARG A 176 4.27 7.99 0.25
N MET A 177 5.34 7.96 1.02
CA MET A 177 5.46 8.90 2.11
C MET A 177 5.77 10.27 1.48
N GLU A 178 4.74 11.01 1.11
CA GLU A 178 4.88 12.45 0.93
C GLU A 178 5.35 12.99 2.27
N GLN A 179 6.60 13.43 2.32
CA GLN A 179 7.11 14.05 3.53
C GLN A 179 6.30 15.30 3.77
N ALA A 180 5.52 15.29 4.84
CA ALA A 180 4.71 16.43 5.27
C ALA A 180 5.56 17.64 5.69
N THR A 181 6.90 17.52 5.72
CA THR A 181 7.83 18.53 6.21
C THR A 181 8.83 18.95 5.13
N SER A 182 9.22 20.23 5.16
CA SER A 182 10.20 20.83 4.25
C SER A 182 11.56 20.12 4.30
N PHE A 183 12.27 20.09 3.17
CA PHE A 183 13.65 19.65 3.05
C PHE A 183 14.55 20.89 3.06
N VAL A 184 15.42 21.03 4.07
CA VAL A 184 16.23 22.24 4.31
C VAL A 184 17.71 21.92 4.14
N GLY A 185 18.43 22.76 3.40
CA GLY A 185 19.88 22.64 3.17
C GLY A 185 20.26 21.51 2.21
N ARG A 186 21.49 21.02 2.36
CA ARG A 186 22.04 19.88 1.60
C ARG A 186 22.24 20.12 0.10
N THR A 187 22.36 21.37 -0.33
CA THR A 187 22.49 21.70 -1.76
C THR A 187 23.76 21.11 -2.35
N LEU A 188 24.86 21.12 -1.62
CA LEU A 188 26.13 20.56 -2.06
C LEU A 188 26.05 19.03 -2.19
N GLU A 189 25.52 18.37 -1.17
CA GLU A 189 25.35 16.89 -1.19
C GLU A 189 24.38 16.43 -2.27
N LEU A 190 23.35 17.23 -2.59
CA LEU A 190 22.43 16.94 -3.71
C LEU A 190 23.13 17.04 -5.07
N VAL A 191 23.92 18.08 -5.28
CA VAL A 191 24.68 18.26 -6.53
C VAL A 191 25.75 17.17 -6.67
N GLU A 192 26.54 16.93 -5.63
CA GLU A 192 27.59 15.90 -5.60
C GLU A 192 26.98 14.49 -5.74
N GLY A 193 25.94 14.17 -5.00
CA GLY A 193 25.24 12.88 -5.06
C GLY A 193 24.64 12.63 -6.44
N SER A 194 24.02 13.64 -7.06
CA SER A 194 23.48 13.52 -8.43
C SER A 194 24.57 13.27 -9.45
N ALA A 195 25.71 13.91 -9.34
CA ALA A 195 26.87 13.72 -10.21
C ALA A 195 27.52 12.34 -10.00
N LEU A 196 27.59 11.86 -8.75
CA LEU A 196 28.11 10.55 -8.42
C LEU A 196 27.23 9.43 -8.97
N ILE A 197 25.90 9.54 -8.88
CA ILE A 197 24.96 8.55 -9.44
C ILE A 197 25.15 8.38 -10.96
N GLU A 198 25.62 9.40 -11.67
CA GLU A 198 25.94 9.29 -13.08
C GLU A 198 27.24 8.53 -13.35
N ARG A 199 28.23 8.70 -12.49
CA ARG A 199 29.59 8.17 -12.68
C ARG A 199 29.80 6.80 -12.08
N CYS A 200 29.19 6.54 -10.91
CA CYS A 200 29.38 5.29 -10.18
C CYS A 200 28.12 4.40 -10.26
N ARG A 201 28.33 3.12 -9.96
CA ARG A 201 27.25 2.13 -9.97
C ARG A 201 26.68 1.89 -8.58
N LEU A 202 27.45 2.20 -7.53
CA LEU A 202 27.03 2.16 -6.14
C LEU A 202 27.44 3.46 -5.46
N LEU A 203 26.47 4.15 -4.89
CA LEU A 203 26.64 5.31 -4.02
C LEU A 203 26.15 4.95 -2.61
N THR A 204 27.04 4.94 -1.65
CA THR A 204 26.67 4.73 -0.24
C THR A 204 26.70 6.04 0.54
N LEU A 205 25.54 6.44 1.06
CA LEU A 205 25.39 7.58 1.95
C LEU A 205 25.75 7.16 3.37
N VAL A 206 26.91 7.57 3.86
CA VAL A 206 27.43 7.16 5.16
C VAL A 206 27.32 8.31 6.16
N GLY A 207 26.79 8.03 7.35
CA GLY A 207 26.70 9.02 8.40
C GLY A 207 26.01 8.49 9.66
N VAL A 208 26.08 9.27 10.74
CA VAL A 208 25.50 8.89 12.04
C VAL A 208 23.96 8.78 11.96
N GLY A 209 23.36 8.08 12.94
CA GLY A 209 21.92 8.04 13.10
C GLY A 209 21.32 9.45 13.24
N GLY A 210 20.16 9.70 12.63
CA GLY A 210 19.50 11.00 12.72
C GLY A 210 20.10 12.15 11.90
N VAL A 211 21.15 11.89 11.09
CA VAL A 211 21.79 12.90 10.24
C VAL A 211 21.00 13.21 8.96
N GLY A 212 19.98 12.40 8.65
CA GLY A 212 19.10 12.59 7.49
C GLY A 212 19.52 11.85 6.22
N LYS A 213 20.26 10.73 6.31
CA LYS A 213 20.66 9.88 5.16
C LYS A 213 19.48 9.46 4.31
N THR A 214 18.45 8.89 4.93
CA THR A 214 17.21 8.43 4.26
C THR A 214 16.53 9.59 3.52
N ARG A 215 16.39 10.76 4.16
CA ARG A 215 15.78 11.95 3.53
C ARG A 215 16.60 12.47 2.35
N LEU A 216 17.93 12.44 2.46
CA LEU A 216 18.82 12.82 1.36
C LEU A 216 18.72 11.82 0.21
N ALA A 217 18.74 10.51 0.51
CA ALA A 217 18.57 9.46 -0.50
C ALA A 217 17.23 9.59 -1.25
N GLN A 218 16.13 9.83 -0.55
CA GLN A 218 14.81 10.06 -1.13
C GLN A 218 14.79 11.28 -2.05
N ARG A 219 15.41 12.36 -1.62
CA ARG A 219 15.49 13.58 -2.41
C ARG A 219 16.34 13.38 -3.67
N LEU A 220 17.53 12.80 -3.54
CA LEU A 220 18.38 12.44 -4.66
C LEU A 220 17.67 11.53 -5.65
N THR A 221 17.02 10.49 -5.14
CA THR A 221 16.24 9.55 -5.94
C THR A 221 15.15 10.24 -6.75
N ARG A 222 14.40 11.17 -6.14
CA ARG A 222 13.37 11.96 -6.83
C ARG A 222 13.96 12.84 -7.93
N ASP A 223 15.07 13.50 -7.62
CA ASP A 223 15.69 14.45 -8.55
C ASP A 223 16.27 13.74 -9.80
N VAL A 224 16.76 12.49 -9.65
CA VAL A 224 17.33 11.71 -10.77
C VAL A 224 16.38 10.68 -11.38
N ALA A 225 15.16 10.50 -10.84
CA ALA A 225 14.22 9.45 -11.28
C ALA A 225 13.92 9.48 -12.79
N HIS A 226 13.85 10.65 -13.38
CA HIS A 226 13.60 10.85 -14.82
C HIS A 226 14.67 10.23 -15.73
N ARG A 227 15.86 9.90 -15.19
CA ARG A 227 16.99 9.30 -15.92
C ARG A 227 16.93 7.77 -15.98
N PHE A 228 16.01 7.14 -15.22
CA PHE A 228 15.87 5.70 -15.11
C PHE A 228 14.58 5.23 -15.77
N GLU A 229 14.67 4.86 -17.03
CA GLU A 229 13.53 4.48 -17.89
C GLU A 229 12.68 3.33 -17.31
N HIS A 230 13.32 2.47 -16.50
CA HIS A 230 12.67 1.30 -15.91
C HIS A 230 12.36 1.47 -14.42
N GLY A 231 12.43 2.72 -13.94
CA GLY A 231 11.94 3.13 -12.63
C GLY A 231 12.97 3.10 -11.51
N VAL A 232 12.47 3.47 -10.34
CA VAL A 232 13.19 3.50 -9.07
C VAL A 232 12.51 2.52 -8.12
N HIS A 233 13.30 1.69 -7.44
CA HIS A 233 12.81 0.71 -6.49
C HIS A 233 13.44 0.96 -5.13
N TRP A 234 12.60 1.01 -4.08
CA TRP A 234 13.02 1.22 -2.72
C TRP A 234 12.85 -0.03 -1.89
N VAL A 235 13.89 -0.38 -1.16
CA VAL A 235 13.92 -1.50 -0.21
C VAL A 235 14.31 -0.94 1.16
N GLU A 236 13.38 -0.97 2.08
CA GLU A 236 13.62 -0.64 3.49
C GLU A 236 14.06 -1.92 4.21
N LEU A 237 15.26 -1.90 4.76
CA LEU A 237 15.87 -3.05 5.42
C LEU A 237 15.69 -3.02 6.94
N ALA A 238 15.16 -1.92 7.51
CA ALA A 238 15.02 -1.73 8.96
C ALA A 238 14.32 -2.90 9.67
N ASP A 239 13.33 -3.50 9.02
CA ASP A 239 12.52 -4.59 9.58
C ASP A 239 13.10 -5.99 9.32
N LEU A 240 14.22 -6.10 8.60
CA LEU A 240 14.91 -7.36 8.37
C LEU A 240 15.88 -7.66 9.50
N HIS A 241 15.90 -8.89 9.98
CA HIS A 241 16.82 -9.35 11.02
C HIS A 241 17.88 -10.28 10.44
N HIS A 242 18.96 -10.53 11.20
CA HIS A 242 19.98 -11.51 10.81
C HIS A 242 19.35 -12.88 10.45
N GLY A 243 19.70 -13.40 9.28
CA GLY A 243 19.13 -14.63 8.73
C GLY A 243 18.03 -14.43 7.67
N HIS A 244 17.61 -13.20 7.40
CA HIS A 244 16.69 -12.88 6.29
C HIS A 244 17.47 -12.47 5.05
N SER A 245 17.08 -12.97 3.89
CA SER A 245 17.78 -12.67 2.64
C SER A 245 17.50 -11.24 2.16
N VAL A 246 18.51 -10.38 2.15
CA VAL A 246 18.47 -9.06 1.49
C VAL A 246 18.11 -9.22 0.00
N ALA A 247 18.61 -10.30 -0.63
CA ALA A 247 18.29 -10.61 -2.02
C ALA A 247 16.78 -10.86 -2.21
N ALA A 248 16.12 -11.53 -1.27
CA ALA A 248 14.67 -11.75 -1.31
C ALA A 248 13.90 -10.43 -1.14
N ALA A 249 14.34 -9.56 -0.23
CA ALA A 249 13.73 -8.24 -0.06
C ALA A 249 13.87 -7.36 -1.31
N VAL A 250 15.04 -7.39 -1.93
CA VAL A 250 15.27 -6.73 -3.22
C VAL A 250 14.38 -7.34 -4.30
N GLY A 251 14.33 -8.68 -4.39
CA GLY A 251 13.43 -9.38 -5.32
C GLY A 251 11.97 -8.94 -5.16
N ALA A 252 11.49 -8.89 -3.92
CA ALA A 252 10.12 -8.44 -3.60
C ALA A 252 9.84 -7.01 -4.05
N ALA A 253 10.80 -6.09 -3.92
CA ALA A 253 10.66 -4.71 -4.39
C ALA A 253 10.56 -4.60 -5.92
N PHE A 254 11.11 -5.56 -6.64
CA PHE A 254 10.93 -5.72 -8.09
C PHE A 254 9.71 -6.56 -8.44
N GLY A 255 8.95 -7.01 -7.45
CA GLY A 255 7.80 -7.89 -7.63
C GLY A 255 8.18 -9.34 -7.90
N LEU A 256 9.46 -9.71 -7.68
CA LEU A 256 9.92 -11.09 -7.73
C LEU A 256 9.67 -11.74 -6.39
N GLN A 257 9.04 -12.90 -6.40
CA GLN A 257 8.79 -13.71 -5.21
C GLN A 257 9.37 -15.10 -5.46
N GLY A 258 10.68 -15.21 -5.26
CA GLY A 258 11.40 -16.48 -5.40
C GLY A 258 11.59 -17.16 -4.05
N SER A 259 11.51 -18.47 -4.06
CA SER A 259 11.85 -19.36 -2.97
C SER A 259 13.35 -19.50 -2.80
N ALA A 260 13.74 -19.77 -1.54
CA ALA A 260 15.01 -20.36 -1.12
C ALA A 260 16.33 -19.61 -1.45
N GLU A 261 17.26 -19.76 -0.58
CA GLU A 261 18.50 -19.06 -0.28
C GLU A 261 19.48 -18.74 -1.45
N HIS A 262 19.30 -19.29 -2.67
CA HIS A 262 20.26 -19.13 -3.76
C HIS A 262 19.69 -18.76 -5.15
N ALA A 263 18.40 -18.93 -5.41
CA ALA A 263 17.75 -18.64 -6.70
C ALA A 263 17.38 -17.16 -6.98
N PRO A 264 17.13 -16.30 -5.98
CA PRO A 264 16.58 -14.96 -6.21
C PRO A 264 17.47 -14.04 -7.04
N LEU A 265 18.78 -14.17 -6.95
CA LEU A 265 19.73 -13.27 -7.65
C LEU A 265 19.79 -13.53 -9.15
N CYS A 266 19.74 -14.78 -9.58
CA CYS A 266 19.77 -15.14 -11.01
C CYS A 266 18.45 -14.76 -11.70
N GLU A 267 17.32 -14.97 -11.03
CA GLU A 267 16.01 -14.58 -11.52
C GLU A 267 15.90 -13.06 -11.61
N LEU A 268 16.36 -12.35 -10.58
CA LEU A 268 16.41 -10.89 -10.55
C LEU A 268 17.29 -10.36 -11.67
N ALA A 269 18.46 -10.98 -11.89
CA ALA A 269 19.36 -10.61 -12.97
C ALA A 269 18.72 -10.83 -14.35
N SER A 270 18.04 -11.95 -14.56
CA SER A 270 17.32 -12.24 -15.81
C SER A 270 16.17 -11.25 -16.05
N ALA A 271 15.41 -10.92 -15.01
CA ALA A 271 14.29 -9.97 -15.09
C ALA A 271 14.74 -8.54 -15.39
N LEU A 272 15.92 -8.15 -14.92
CA LEU A 272 16.46 -6.79 -15.05
C LEU A 272 17.51 -6.65 -16.17
N GLN A 273 17.80 -7.73 -16.88
CA GLN A 273 18.79 -7.70 -17.94
C GLN A 273 18.48 -6.63 -18.99
N GLY A 274 19.45 -5.77 -19.29
CA GLY A 274 19.30 -4.67 -20.24
C GLY A 274 18.51 -3.46 -19.72
N ARG A 275 17.93 -3.50 -18.52
CA ARG A 275 17.14 -2.40 -17.95
C ARG A 275 18.00 -1.39 -17.22
N ARG A 276 17.63 -0.12 -17.34
CA ARG A 276 18.24 0.99 -16.59
C ARG A 276 17.38 1.32 -15.38
N VAL A 277 17.79 0.84 -14.22
CA VAL A 277 17.03 0.88 -12.96
C VAL A 277 17.87 1.49 -11.85
N LEU A 278 17.23 2.24 -10.95
CA LEU A 278 17.82 2.71 -9.70
C LEU A 278 17.22 1.92 -8.52
N LEU A 279 18.09 1.31 -7.72
CA LEU A 279 17.74 0.62 -6.48
C LEU A 279 18.17 1.46 -5.29
N LEU A 280 17.25 1.77 -4.38
CA LEU A 280 17.55 2.39 -3.10
C LEU A 280 17.44 1.34 -1.98
N LEU A 281 18.56 1.07 -1.30
CA LEU A 281 18.63 0.23 -0.10
C LEU A 281 18.75 1.13 1.13
N ASP A 282 17.75 1.15 1.98
CA ASP A 282 17.73 2.00 3.17
C ASP A 282 18.00 1.19 4.44
N ASN A 283 18.83 1.76 5.34
CA ASN A 283 19.18 1.19 6.63
C ASN A 283 19.99 -0.13 6.59
N CYS A 284 21.09 -0.15 5.81
CA CYS A 284 21.94 -1.33 5.62
C CYS A 284 22.78 -1.72 6.86
N GLU A 285 22.89 -0.86 7.88
CA GLU A 285 23.88 -0.96 8.97
C GLU A 285 23.83 -2.26 9.78
N HIS A 286 22.70 -2.93 9.88
CA HIS A 286 22.56 -4.19 10.64
C HIS A 286 22.69 -5.45 9.78
N LEU A 287 22.79 -5.32 8.44
CA LEU A 287 22.93 -6.41 7.48
C LEU A 287 24.09 -6.17 6.47
N LEU A 288 25.16 -5.52 6.91
CA LEU A 288 26.22 -5.04 6.02
C LEU A 288 26.81 -6.11 5.12
N ASP A 289 27.21 -7.26 5.69
CA ASP A 289 27.84 -8.35 4.94
C ASP A 289 26.87 -8.92 3.89
N GLU A 290 25.59 -8.99 4.20
CA GLU A 290 24.59 -9.51 3.29
C GLU A 290 24.23 -8.49 2.21
N CYS A 291 24.12 -7.21 2.56
CA CYS A 291 23.98 -6.12 1.61
C CYS A 291 25.16 -6.07 0.64
N ALA A 292 26.39 -6.17 1.16
CA ALA A 292 27.60 -6.17 0.36
C ALA A 292 27.63 -7.35 -0.62
N ARG A 293 27.30 -8.57 -0.17
CA ARG A 293 27.23 -9.76 -1.02
C ARG A 293 26.16 -9.60 -2.10
N THR A 294 24.96 -9.16 -1.73
CA THR A 294 23.83 -8.99 -2.64
C THR A 294 24.11 -7.91 -3.68
N VAL A 295 24.59 -6.74 -3.27
CA VAL A 295 24.90 -5.63 -4.17
C VAL A 295 26.02 -5.99 -5.13
N ARG A 296 27.10 -6.62 -4.64
CA ARG A 296 28.22 -7.09 -5.49
C ARG A 296 27.73 -8.06 -6.57
N ALA A 297 26.90 -9.04 -6.20
CA ALA A 297 26.34 -10.00 -7.15
C ALA A 297 25.43 -9.32 -8.20
N LEU A 298 24.57 -8.40 -7.78
CA LEU A 298 23.69 -7.65 -8.67
C LEU A 298 24.47 -6.75 -9.64
N LEU A 299 25.50 -6.06 -9.16
CA LEU A 299 26.35 -5.22 -9.99
C LEU A 299 27.15 -6.03 -11.02
N ALA A 300 27.59 -7.24 -10.67
CA ALA A 300 28.27 -8.14 -11.60
C ALA A 300 27.34 -8.61 -12.74
N LEU A 301 26.08 -8.89 -12.43
CA LEU A 301 25.11 -9.43 -13.39
C LEU A 301 24.39 -8.36 -14.22
N LEU A 302 24.26 -7.14 -13.69
CA LEU A 302 23.43 -6.07 -14.25
C LEU A 302 24.24 -4.80 -14.54
N PRO A 303 24.82 -4.65 -15.74
CA PRO A 303 25.68 -3.49 -16.06
C PRO A 303 24.98 -2.12 -16.00
N ARG A 304 23.66 -2.07 -16.18
CA ARG A 304 22.85 -0.83 -16.18
C ARG A 304 22.17 -0.51 -14.85
N LEU A 305 22.34 -1.36 -13.82
CA LEU A 305 21.85 -1.11 -12.48
C LEU A 305 22.69 -0.02 -11.79
N ARG A 306 22.00 0.89 -11.10
CA ARG A 306 22.58 1.83 -10.15
C ARG A 306 22.00 1.56 -8.78
N VAL A 307 22.80 1.69 -7.74
CA VAL A 307 22.38 1.47 -6.34
C VAL A 307 22.73 2.68 -5.50
N ILE A 308 21.78 3.14 -4.70
CA ILE A 308 22.02 4.04 -3.58
C ILE A 308 21.81 3.21 -2.32
N ALA A 309 22.76 3.25 -1.41
CA ALA A 309 22.65 2.61 -0.10
C ALA A 309 22.73 3.67 1.01
N THR A 310 21.99 3.50 2.11
CA THR A 310 22.18 4.30 3.33
C THR A 310 22.68 3.40 4.44
N SER A 311 23.73 3.85 5.14
CA SER A 311 24.34 3.06 6.21
C SER A 311 25.09 3.96 7.20
N ARG A 312 25.45 3.42 8.37
CA ARG A 312 26.36 4.10 9.32
C ARG A 312 27.81 3.91 8.95
N GLN A 313 28.14 2.90 8.18
CA GLN A 313 29.48 2.59 7.69
C GLN A 313 29.42 2.10 6.23
N PRO A 314 30.52 2.17 5.47
CA PRO A 314 30.58 1.68 4.10
C PRO A 314 30.21 0.19 4.01
N LEU A 315 29.76 -0.25 2.83
CA LEU A 315 29.57 -1.67 2.49
C LEU A 315 30.88 -2.39 2.18
N ASP A 316 31.96 -1.63 1.95
CA ASP A 316 33.32 -2.10 1.68
C ASP A 316 33.41 -3.03 0.46
N ILE A 317 32.89 -2.56 -0.67
CA ILE A 317 32.99 -3.25 -1.98
C ILE A 317 33.68 -2.36 -3.03
N GLY A 318 34.38 -2.98 -3.95
CA GLY A 318 35.31 -2.28 -4.88
C GLY A 318 34.68 -1.21 -5.75
N GLU A 319 33.38 -1.32 -6.09
CA GLU A 319 32.65 -0.34 -6.92
C GLU A 319 31.99 0.76 -6.10
N GLU A 320 32.17 0.77 -4.78
CA GLU A 320 31.52 1.70 -3.86
C GLU A 320 32.10 3.09 -3.94
N HIS A 321 31.24 4.08 -4.10
CA HIS A 321 31.56 5.48 -3.85
C HIS A 321 30.84 5.91 -2.57
N VAL A 322 31.59 6.47 -1.63
CA VAL A 322 31.06 6.87 -0.33
C VAL A 322 30.86 8.36 -0.30
N LEU A 323 29.61 8.80 -0.13
CA LEU A 323 29.27 10.18 0.20
C LEU A 323 29.02 10.28 1.70
N ARG A 324 29.90 10.99 2.39
CA ARG A 324 29.76 11.22 3.84
C ARG A 324 28.74 12.30 4.11
N VAL A 325 27.62 11.93 4.74
CA VAL A 325 26.58 12.86 5.16
C VAL A 325 26.97 13.43 6.53
N MET A 326 27.42 14.66 6.51
CA MET A 326 27.81 15.38 7.74
C MET A 326 26.57 16.01 8.40
N PRO A 327 26.58 16.34 9.70
CA PRO A 327 25.59 17.20 10.31
C PRO A 327 25.43 18.51 9.54
N LEU A 328 24.30 19.19 9.74
CA LEU A 328 24.08 20.51 9.13
C LEU A 328 25.09 21.52 9.72
N ASP A 329 25.52 22.45 8.91
CA ASP A 329 26.44 23.51 9.31
C ASP A 329 25.83 24.39 10.39
N VAL A 330 26.63 24.73 11.38
CA VAL A 330 26.27 25.64 12.50
C VAL A 330 27.28 26.79 12.52
N PRO A 331 26.84 28.06 12.63
CA PRO A 331 27.72 29.20 12.63
C PRO A 331 28.71 29.17 13.81
N ARG A 332 29.93 29.69 13.62
CA ARG A 332 30.90 29.86 14.71
C ARG A 332 30.58 31.12 15.50
N VAL A 333 30.85 31.12 16.83
CA VAL A 333 30.70 32.36 17.63
C VAL A 333 31.76 33.34 17.18
N GLY A 334 31.37 34.51 16.73
CA GLY A 334 32.29 35.55 16.27
C GLY A 334 32.40 35.73 14.77
N ASP A 335 31.83 34.85 13.94
CA ASP A 335 31.72 35.08 12.51
C ASP A 335 30.66 36.17 12.28
N GLY A 336 31.11 37.44 12.19
CA GLY A 336 30.26 38.61 12.01
C GLY A 336 29.46 38.66 10.68
N ARG A 337 29.28 37.52 10.01
CA ARG A 337 28.59 37.39 8.70
C ARG A 337 27.08 37.24 8.79
N ALA A 338 26.48 37.10 9.95
CA ALA A 338 25.09 36.72 10.11
C ALA A 338 24.16 37.93 10.39
N ARG A 339 24.15 38.98 9.62
CA ARG A 339 23.20 40.09 9.81
C ARG A 339 22.70 40.66 8.51
N GLN A 340 21.87 39.90 7.78
CA GLN A 340 20.90 40.52 6.90
C GLN A 340 19.51 40.33 7.53
N GLU A 341 19.03 41.37 8.19
CA GLU A 341 17.64 41.46 8.61
C GLU A 341 16.80 41.89 7.41
N ASP A 342 15.70 41.19 7.17
CA ASP A 342 14.70 41.66 6.23
C ASP A 342 13.92 42.86 6.80
N ALA A 343 13.10 43.51 6.02
CA ALA A 343 12.29 44.65 6.40
C ALA A 343 11.34 44.40 7.60
N THR A 344 11.23 43.13 8.05
CA THR A 344 10.40 42.70 9.19
C THR A 344 11.23 42.32 10.41
N GLY A 345 12.55 42.58 10.43
CA GLY A 345 13.47 42.20 11.51
C GLY A 345 13.75 40.70 11.61
N ARG A 346 13.44 39.93 10.57
CA ARG A 346 13.72 38.49 10.48
C ARG A 346 15.13 38.32 9.94
N ILE A 347 15.92 37.52 10.64
CA ILE A 347 17.23 37.10 10.14
C ILE A 347 17.04 35.92 9.20
N CYS A 348 17.48 36.06 7.93
CA CYS A 348 17.59 34.92 7.03
C CYS A 348 18.77 34.06 7.50
N PRO A 349 18.54 32.81 7.95
CA PRO A 349 19.60 31.94 8.42
C PRO A 349 20.52 31.54 7.29
N GLU A 350 21.77 31.96 7.29
CA GLU A 350 22.79 31.47 6.34
C GLU A 350 23.17 30.01 6.57
N SER A 351 22.89 29.50 7.77
CA SER A 351 23.22 28.13 8.18
C SER A 351 22.04 27.21 8.06
N SER A 352 22.28 26.02 7.49
CA SER A 352 21.26 24.99 7.30
C SER A 352 20.68 24.49 8.63
N ALA A 353 21.46 24.44 9.70
CA ALA A 353 20.99 24.04 11.02
C ALA A 353 20.02 25.07 11.63
N LEU A 354 20.35 26.36 11.52
CA LEU A 354 19.46 27.41 11.97
C LEU A 354 18.19 27.48 11.17
N ALA A 355 18.30 27.34 9.83
CA ALA A 355 17.15 27.32 8.93
C ALA A 355 16.20 26.17 9.27
N LEU A 356 16.71 24.97 9.50
CA LEU A 356 15.91 23.80 9.89
C LEU A 356 15.25 24.03 11.25
N PHE A 357 16.02 24.49 12.25
CA PHE A 357 15.48 24.76 13.59
C PHE A 357 14.37 25.81 13.54
N ALA A 358 14.58 26.91 12.81
CA ALA A 358 13.58 27.97 12.65
C ALA A 358 12.29 27.47 12.01
N ASP A 359 12.39 26.72 10.91
CA ASP A 359 11.24 26.15 10.20
C ASP A 359 10.43 25.18 11.11
N ARG A 360 11.12 24.34 11.87
CA ARG A 360 10.47 23.40 12.79
C ARG A 360 9.93 24.10 14.05
N ALA A 361 10.59 25.12 14.51
CA ALA A 361 10.17 25.95 15.64
C ALA A 361 8.91 26.76 15.29
N GLU A 362 8.85 27.35 14.09
CA GLU A 362 7.66 28.05 13.59
C GLU A 362 6.48 27.08 13.43
N ALA A 363 6.73 25.87 12.93
CA ALA A 363 5.69 24.84 12.82
C ALA A 363 5.17 24.36 14.19
N ALA A 364 6.05 24.30 15.23
CA ALA A 364 5.69 23.88 16.56
C ALA A 364 5.05 24.99 17.40
N CYS A 365 5.51 26.21 17.22
CA CYS A 365 5.07 27.41 17.95
C CYS A 365 4.82 28.53 16.92
N PRO A 366 3.56 28.66 16.45
CA PRO A 366 3.22 29.69 15.45
C PRO A 366 3.62 31.08 15.91
N GLY A 367 4.34 31.78 15.04
CA GLY A 367 4.88 33.11 15.35
C GLY A 367 6.31 33.11 15.90
N PHE A 368 6.94 31.96 16.17
CA PHE A 368 8.36 31.90 16.50
C PHE A 368 9.18 32.39 15.30
N ARG A 369 10.08 33.31 15.55
CA ARG A 369 11.04 33.85 14.56
C ARG A 369 12.42 33.99 15.17
N VAL A 370 13.41 33.73 14.34
CA VAL A 370 14.79 34.04 14.73
C VAL A 370 15.02 35.55 14.54
N THR A 371 15.35 36.21 15.60
CA THR A 371 15.57 37.70 15.69
C THR A 371 16.95 37.97 16.26
N SER A 372 17.42 39.22 16.16
CA SER A 372 18.69 39.63 16.78
C SER A 372 18.75 39.38 18.29
N THR A 373 17.60 39.34 18.96
CA THR A 373 17.54 39.12 20.44
C THR A 373 17.65 37.66 20.84
N ASN A 374 17.22 36.71 19.99
CA ASN A 374 17.21 35.27 20.34
C ASN A 374 18.20 34.41 19.53
N GLN A 375 18.84 34.97 18.51
CA GLN A 375 19.72 34.24 17.59
C GLN A 375 20.87 33.52 18.34
N ASP A 376 21.49 34.16 19.35
CA ASP A 376 22.58 33.55 20.09
C ASP A 376 22.11 32.28 20.85
N ALA A 377 20.91 32.32 21.40
CA ALA A 377 20.31 31.14 22.05
C ALA A 377 20.02 30.02 21.05
N VAL A 378 19.48 30.34 19.84
CA VAL A 378 19.29 29.37 18.77
C VAL A 378 20.61 28.76 18.32
N ILE A 379 21.67 29.59 18.14
CA ILE A 379 23.00 29.09 17.78
C ILE A 379 23.55 28.17 18.89
N ARG A 380 23.40 28.54 20.18
CA ARG A 380 23.81 27.66 21.29
C ARG A 380 23.11 26.32 21.23
N VAL A 381 21.78 26.29 21.06
CA VAL A 381 21.01 25.05 20.93
C VAL A 381 21.48 24.22 19.73
N CYS A 382 21.63 24.82 18.54
CA CYS A 382 22.10 24.13 17.34
C CYS A 382 23.49 23.51 17.51
N ARG A 383 24.39 24.22 18.24
CA ARG A 383 25.74 23.74 18.55
C ARG A 383 25.75 22.57 19.52
N MET A 384 25.00 22.71 20.62
CA MET A 384 24.89 21.63 21.60
C MET A 384 24.34 20.37 21.00
N LEU A 385 23.49 20.47 19.94
CA LEU A 385 22.94 19.36 19.20
C LEU A 385 23.76 18.95 17.96
N ASP A 386 25.01 19.50 17.83
CA ASP A 386 25.94 19.20 16.74
C ASP A 386 25.34 19.37 15.33
N GLY A 387 24.29 20.17 15.14
CA GLY A 387 23.62 20.34 13.86
C GLY A 387 22.94 19.06 13.35
N LEU A 388 22.64 18.09 14.22
CA LEU A 388 21.95 16.86 13.84
C LEU A 388 20.48 17.14 13.56
N PRO A 389 19.96 16.91 12.32
CA PRO A 389 18.59 17.25 11.95
C PRO A 389 17.53 16.69 12.90
N LEU A 390 17.60 15.39 13.23
CA LEU A 390 16.65 14.76 14.14
C LEU A 390 16.67 15.41 15.53
N ALA A 391 17.85 15.72 16.04
CA ALA A 391 18.00 16.38 17.34
C ALA A 391 17.41 17.80 17.33
N LEU A 392 17.65 18.55 16.23
CA LEU A 392 17.10 19.90 16.04
C LEU A 392 15.56 19.86 15.94
N GLU A 393 15.00 18.91 15.21
CA GLU A 393 13.54 18.75 15.07
C GLU A 393 12.88 18.40 16.41
N ILE A 394 13.44 17.49 17.20
CA ILE A 394 12.94 17.15 18.53
C ILE A 394 13.04 18.35 19.48
N ALA A 395 14.17 19.07 19.46
CA ALA A 395 14.38 20.24 20.31
C ALA A 395 13.43 21.39 19.93
N ALA A 396 13.25 21.69 18.64
CA ALA A 396 12.35 22.74 18.18
C ALA A 396 10.90 22.50 18.63
N ARG A 397 10.42 21.27 18.62
CA ARG A 397 9.07 20.92 19.10
C ARG A 397 8.88 21.16 20.61
N ARG A 398 9.97 21.21 21.41
CA ARG A 398 9.90 21.53 22.85
C ARG A 398 9.57 23.00 23.13
N LEU A 399 9.71 23.89 22.15
CA LEU A 399 9.29 25.29 22.28
C LEU A 399 7.77 25.45 22.47
N ARG A 400 6.99 24.39 22.29
CA ARG A 400 5.54 24.34 22.67
C ARG A 400 5.34 24.48 24.20
N THR A 401 6.32 24.07 24.99
CA THR A 401 6.22 23.98 26.46
C THR A 401 7.33 24.70 27.21
N LEU A 402 8.39 25.08 26.52
CA LEU A 402 9.57 25.74 27.11
C LEU A 402 9.91 27.00 26.34
N THR A 403 10.46 27.99 27.04
CA THR A 403 11.13 29.11 26.37
C THR A 403 12.46 28.63 25.74
N LEU A 404 12.96 29.35 24.77
CA LEU A 404 14.22 29.02 24.12
C LEU A 404 15.41 28.99 25.13
N GLU A 405 15.43 29.88 26.08
CA GLU A 405 16.47 29.93 27.11
C GLU A 405 16.41 28.75 28.07
N GLU A 406 15.21 28.37 28.52
CA GLU A 406 15.01 27.16 29.33
C GLU A 406 15.41 25.90 28.56
N LEU A 407 15.11 25.86 27.27
CA LEU A 407 15.54 24.77 26.40
C LEU A 407 17.05 24.64 26.33
N ALA A 408 17.74 25.76 26.08
CA ALA A 408 19.21 25.83 26.05
C ALA A 408 19.85 25.39 27.37
N GLN A 409 19.35 25.92 28.50
CA GLN A 409 19.86 25.57 29.85
C GLN A 409 19.68 24.11 30.19
N ARG A 410 18.51 23.52 29.84
CA ARG A 410 18.23 22.11 30.12
C ARG A 410 19.07 21.16 29.25
N ILE A 411 19.30 21.49 27.98
CA ILE A 411 20.21 20.74 27.12
C ILE A 411 21.63 20.80 27.70
N GLU A 412 22.12 21.98 28.07
CA GLU A 412 23.46 22.18 28.64
C GLU A 412 23.67 21.41 29.96
N TYR A 413 22.69 21.44 30.86
CA TYR A 413 22.73 20.70 32.12
C TYR A 413 22.86 19.17 31.87
N ARG A 414 22.09 18.60 30.90
CA ARG A 414 22.13 17.17 30.55
C ARG A 414 23.47 16.77 29.94
N PHE A 415 24.07 17.61 29.13
CA PHE A 415 25.39 17.35 28.57
C PHE A 415 26.47 17.34 29.66
N ARG A 416 26.35 18.17 30.70
CA ARG A 416 27.26 18.13 31.85
C ARG A 416 27.11 16.85 32.67
N LEU A 417 25.93 16.33 32.86
CA LEU A 417 25.68 15.07 33.56
C LEU A 417 26.23 13.84 32.81
N LEU A 418 26.27 13.90 31.50
CA LEU A 418 26.84 12.85 30.64
C LEU A 418 28.33 13.03 30.34
N GLY A 419 29.02 13.91 31.10
CA GLY A 419 30.46 14.15 31.02
C GLY A 419 31.34 12.93 31.27
N PRO A 420 32.69 13.02 31.27
CA PRO A 420 33.64 11.89 31.10
C PRO A 420 33.56 10.73 32.10
N GLY A 421 32.63 10.73 33.04
CA GLY A 421 32.50 9.69 34.10
C GLY A 421 31.34 8.71 33.96
N GLY A 422 30.40 8.91 33.02
CA GLY A 422 29.21 8.04 32.85
C GLY A 422 29.29 7.17 31.61
N GLY A 423 29.64 5.91 31.76
CA GLY A 423 29.50 4.77 30.84
C GLY A 423 29.82 4.99 29.34
N GLU A 424 30.61 4.12 28.78
CA GLU A 424 31.08 4.03 27.38
C GLU A 424 32.00 5.16 26.88
N ARG A 425 33.26 5.02 27.23
CA ARG A 425 34.38 5.86 26.74
C ARG A 425 34.60 5.82 25.23
N THR A 426 33.92 4.95 24.49
CA THR A 426 34.15 4.68 23.07
C THR A 426 33.11 5.31 22.15
N ALA A 427 31.98 5.82 22.66
CA ALA A 427 30.93 6.37 21.81
C ALA A 427 31.31 7.75 21.26
N HIS A 428 31.13 7.93 19.93
CA HIS A 428 31.35 9.21 19.27
C HIS A 428 30.48 10.32 19.89
N PRO A 429 31.00 11.57 20.06
CA PRO A 429 30.27 12.69 20.70
C PRO A 429 28.83 12.88 20.18
N ARG A 430 28.59 12.64 18.89
CA ARG A 430 27.29 12.77 18.21
C ARG A 430 26.27 11.72 18.64
N HIS A 431 26.71 10.51 18.96
CA HIS A 431 25.81 9.47 19.52
C HIS A 431 25.38 9.84 20.94
N ARG A 432 26.28 10.48 21.70
CA ARG A 432 25.96 11.00 23.04
C ARG A 432 24.91 12.08 23.02
N ALA A 433 24.95 12.99 22.03
CA ALA A 433 23.96 14.05 21.88
C ALA A 433 22.56 13.51 21.62
N LEU A 434 22.46 12.55 20.70
CA LEU A 434 21.17 11.93 20.35
C LEU A 434 20.62 11.08 21.52
N ARG A 435 21.48 10.31 22.17
CA ARG A 435 21.12 9.54 23.36
C ARG A 435 20.66 10.43 24.51
N ALA A 436 21.38 11.50 24.80
CA ALA A 436 21.00 12.49 25.80
C ALA A 436 19.61 13.07 25.55
N LEU A 437 19.28 13.34 24.30
CA LEU A 437 17.99 13.85 23.90
C LEU A 437 16.86 12.81 24.06
N PHE A 438 17.14 11.54 23.75
CA PHE A 438 16.19 10.45 23.99
C PHE A 438 16.02 10.17 25.48
N ASP A 439 17.10 10.15 26.27
CA ASP A 439 17.04 10.04 27.73
C ASP A 439 16.22 11.20 28.33
N TRP A 440 16.41 12.41 27.85
CA TRP A 440 15.60 13.53 28.27
C TRP A 440 14.11 13.38 27.83
N SER A 441 13.88 12.95 26.62
CA SER A 441 12.50 12.68 26.15
C SER A 441 11.83 11.59 26.99
N TRP A 442 12.59 10.56 27.37
CA TRP A 442 12.16 9.47 28.23
C TRP A 442 11.79 9.96 29.65
N ASP A 443 12.63 10.84 30.24
CA ASP A 443 12.38 11.38 31.57
C ASP A 443 11.15 12.30 31.62
N LEU A 444 10.85 12.99 30.50
CA LEU A 444 9.66 13.81 30.36
C LEU A 444 8.38 13.00 30.07
N CYS A 445 8.52 11.71 29.80
CA CYS A 445 7.38 10.83 29.64
C CYS A 445 6.85 10.40 31.01
N THR A 446 5.54 10.35 31.11
CA THR A 446 4.84 9.67 32.23
C THR A 446 5.10 8.17 32.15
N ASP A 447 4.86 7.43 33.22
CA ASP A 447 5.04 5.97 33.23
C ASP A 447 4.15 5.27 32.18
N GLY A 448 2.94 5.81 31.94
CA GLY A 448 2.05 5.34 30.89
C GLY A 448 2.63 5.56 29.48
N GLU A 449 3.22 6.74 29.22
CA GLU A 449 3.88 7.06 27.96
C GLU A 449 5.16 6.23 27.75
N ARG A 450 5.97 6.00 28.78
CA ARG A 450 7.13 5.11 28.73
C ARG A 450 6.75 3.69 28.38
N ALA A 451 5.70 3.16 29.03
CA ALA A 451 5.17 1.83 28.74
C ALA A 451 4.62 1.75 27.29
N ALA A 452 3.89 2.77 26.83
CA ALA A 452 3.40 2.83 25.46
C ALA A 452 4.55 2.93 24.44
N TRP A 453 5.59 3.71 24.71
CA TRP A 453 6.79 3.78 23.86
C TRP A 453 7.45 2.40 23.71
N GLN A 454 7.69 1.69 24.82
CA GLN A 454 8.26 0.33 24.81
C GLN A 454 7.41 -0.65 24.01
N GLN A 455 6.07 -0.60 24.16
CA GLN A 455 5.14 -1.49 23.46
C GLN A 455 5.06 -1.17 21.98
N LEU A 456 4.97 0.11 21.59
CA LEU A 456 4.98 0.52 20.19
C LEU A 456 6.30 0.19 19.49
N SER A 457 7.42 0.15 20.23
CA SER A 457 8.72 -0.22 19.67
C SER A 457 8.76 -1.70 19.19
N LEU A 458 7.84 -2.52 19.65
CA LEU A 458 7.67 -3.90 19.16
C LEU A 458 7.00 -3.94 17.78
N CYS A 459 6.24 -2.90 17.39
CA CYS A 459 5.50 -2.88 16.14
C CYS A 459 6.42 -2.52 14.97
N ALA A 460 6.70 -3.48 14.10
CA ALA A 460 7.44 -3.27 12.87
C ALA A 460 6.54 -2.58 11.81
N GLY A 461 7.04 -1.53 11.15
CA GLY A 461 6.26 -0.81 10.13
C GLY A 461 5.06 -0.01 10.67
N GLY A 462 4.99 0.21 12.00
CA GLY A 462 3.92 0.93 12.66
C GLY A 462 2.67 0.09 12.96
N VAL A 463 1.61 0.73 13.48
CA VAL A 463 0.39 0.06 13.95
C VAL A 463 -0.81 0.99 13.84
N LEU A 464 -2.02 0.46 13.60
CA LEU A 464 -3.24 1.26 13.64
C LEU A 464 -3.50 1.78 15.06
N LEU A 465 -4.07 2.99 15.16
CA LEU A 465 -4.35 3.61 16.45
C LEU A 465 -5.22 2.71 17.34
N THR A 466 -6.26 2.11 16.78
CA THR A 466 -7.15 1.18 17.51
C THR A 466 -6.42 -0.03 18.08
N ASP A 467 -5.42 -0.54 17.37
CA ASP A 467 -4.61 -1.67 17.82
C ASP A 467 -3.60 -1.24 18.90
N ALA A 468 -3.00 -0.06 18.70
CA ALA A 468 -2.11 0.54 19.69
C ALA A 468 -2.85 0.78 21.03
N GLU A 469 -4.10 1.23 20.98
CA GLU A 469 -4.94 1.39 22.18
C GLU A 469 -5.16 0.06 22.91
N GLN A 470 -5.43 -1.03 22.17
CA GLN A 470 -5.56 -2.37 22.75
C GLN A 470 -4.26 -2.90 23.32
N LEU A 471 -3.16 -2.73 22.61
CA LEU A 471 -1.83 -3.15 23.05
C LEU A 471 -1.41 -2.40 24.33
N CYS A 472 -1.60 -1.09 24.38
CA CYS A 472 -1.15 -0.24 25.48
C CYS A 472 -2.15 -0.17 26.65
N GLY A 473 -3.45 -0.38 26.40
CA GLY A 473 -4.50 -0.25 27.42
C GLY A 473 -4.55 -1.36 28.48
N ALA A 474 -3.83 -2.45 28.26
CA ALA A 474 -3.80 -3.59 29.20
C ALA A 474 -2.66 -3.51 30.23
N THR A 475 -1.92 -2.42 30.31
CA THR A 475 -0.83 -2.25 31.29
C THR A 475 -1.43 -1.90 32.66
N PRO A 476 -1.18 -2.68 33.72
CA PRO A 476 -1.56 -2.25 35.08
C PRO A 476 -0.65 -1.06 35.44
N ALA A 477 -1.21 0.13 35.46
CA ALA A 477 -0.59 1.24 36.16
C ALA A 477 -0.54 0.86 37.64
N HIS A 478 0.64 0.98 38.27
CA HIS A 478 0.84 0.61 39.66
C HIS A 478 -0.30 1.13 40.55
N GLY A 479 -1.05 0.19 41.12
CA GLY A 479 -1.86 0.42 42.34
C GLY A 479 -3.29 0.94 42.21
N THR A 480 -3.83 1.23 41.01
CA THR A 480 -5.23 1.66 40.91
C THR A 480 -6.06 0.64 40.08
N GLN A 481 -6.81 -0.17 40.78
CA GLN A 481 -7.93 -0.93 40.24
C GLN A 481 -9.05 0.05 39.88
N THR A 482 -9.07 0.57 38.66
CA THR A 482 -10.22 1.30 38.13
C THR A 482 -11.11 0.31 37.36
N PRO A 483 -12.39 0.17 37.73
CA PRO A 483 -13.30 -0.77 37.08
C PRO A 483 -13.64 -0.29 35.66
N GLY A 484 -13.48 -1.15 34.69
CA GLY A 484 -14.29 -1.33 33.48
C GLY A 484 -14.29 -0.27 32.37
N GLY A 485 -14.05 1.01 32.61
CA GLY A 485 -14.38 2.03 31.60
C GLY A 485 -13.22 2.87 31.04
N ASN A 486 -12.02 2.81 31.63
CA ASN A 486 -11.01 3.87 31.45
C ASN A 486 -9.72 3.44 30.75
N ARG A 487 -9.57 2.17 30.36
CA ARG A 487 -8.30 1.67 29.82
C ARG A 487 -7.97 2.23 28.43
N ALA A 488 -8.96 2.31 27.55
CA ALA A 488 -8.77 2.88 26.21
C ALA A 488 -8.46 4.38 26.28
N VAL A 489 -9.10 5.12 27.17
CA VAL A 489 -8.86 6.56 27.40
C VAL A 489 -7.43 6.79 27.92
N VAL A 490 -6.96 5.96 28.85
CA VAL A 490 -5.57 6.06 29.39
C VAL A 490 -4.55 5.72 28.29
N ALA A 491 -4.81 4.68 27.49
CA ALA A 491 -3.95 4.33 26.38
C ALA A 491 -3.91 5.44 25.32
N PHE A 492 -5.06 5.98 24.93
CA PHE A 492 -5.15 7.08 23.99
C PHE A 492 -4.39 8.33 24.49
N ALA A 493 -4.52 8.67 25.79
CA ALA A 493 -3.79 9.78 26.37
C ALA A 493 -2.26 9.59 26.31
N ALA A 494 -1.79 8.37 26.61
CA ALA A 494 -0.37 8.03 26.49
C ALA A 494 0.13 8.10 25.05
N LEU A 495 -0.63 7.55 24.09
CA LEU A 495 -0.30 7.60 22.65
C LEU A 495 -0.31 9.04 22.13
N SER A 496 -1.30 9.84 22.50
CA SER A 496 -1.36 11.28 22.16
C SER A 496 -0.16 12.03 22.75
N GLY A 497 0.23 11.75 24.00
CA GLY A 497 1.40 12.33 24.61
C GLY A 497 2.72 11.99 23.89
N LEU A 498 2.84 10.78 23.33
CA LEU A 498 3.98 10.41 22.50
C LEU A 498 3.98 11.12 21.13
N VAL A 499 2.81 11.32 20.53
CA VAL A 499 2.68 12.11 19.30
C VAL A 499 3.00 13.57 19.56
N ASP A 500 2.50 14.15 20.64
CA ASP A 500 2.79 15.53 21.04
C ASP A 500 4.29 15.76 21.32
N LYS A 501 4.96 14.75 21.88
CA LYS A 501 6.41 14.75 22.09
C LYS A 501 7.22 14.40 20.84
N SER A 502 6.54 14.07 19.73
CA SER A 502 7.16 13.74 18.44
C SER A 502 8.07 12.50 18.48
N LEU A 503 7.75 11.60 19.36
CA LEU A 503 8.35 10.27 19.44
C LEU A 503 7.63 9.28 18.50
N VAL A 504 6.39 9.60 18.16
CA VAL A 504 5.52 8.85 17.26
C VAL A 504 4.91 9.81 16.24
N ASP A 505 4.98 9.45 14.97
CA ASP A 505 4.32 10.16 13.88
C ASP A 505 2.99 9.48 13.54
N ARG A 506 2.05 10.24 12.99
CA ARG A 506 0.77 9.72 12.50
C ARG A 506 0.66 9.86 10.99
N ALA A 507 0.13 8.82 10.35
CA ALA A 507 -0.25 8.83 8.93
C ALA A 507 -1.72 8.44 8.78
N ASP A 508 -2.38 8.93 7.73
CA ASP A 508 -3.69 8.44 7.32
C ASP A 508 -3.49 7.33 6.27
N VAL A 509 -3.96 6.14 6.58
CA VAL A 509 -3.91 4.98 5.68
C VAL A 509 -5.33 4.45 5.49
N GLY A 510 -5.91 4.69 4.32
CA GLY A 510 -7.26 4.23 4.00
C GLY A 510 -8.36 4.80 4.90
N GLY A 511 -8.19 6.00 5.43
CA GLY A 511 -9.14 6.65 6.36
C GLY A 511 -8.96 6.23 7.82
N HIS A 512 -7.93 5.48 8.14
CA HIS A 512 -7.56 5.07 9.50
C HIS A 512 -6.24 5.72 9.91
N THR A 513 -6.16 6.15 11.17
CA THR A 513 -4.90 6.67 11.74
C THR A 513 -3.94 5.51 12.00
N ARG A 514 -2.75 5.57 11.41
CA ARG A 514 -1.63 4.67 11.67
C ARG A 514 -0.52 5.41 12.40
N LEU A 515 0.00 4.82 13.44
CA LEU A 515 1.12 5.34 14.22
C LEU A 515 2.42 4.73 13.73
N HIS A 516 3.41 5.59 13.48
CA HIS A 516 4.75 5.20 13.04
C HIS A 516 5.80 5.76 13.98
N MET A 517 6.86 5.00 14.20
CA MET A 517 8.00 5.40 15.01
C MET A 517 9.26 5.38 14.16
N LEU A 518 10.06 6.45 14.24
CA LEU A 518 11.37 6.46 13.57
C LEU A 518 12.25 5.33 14.13
N GLU A 519 13.03 4.69 13.28
CA GLU A 519 13.83 3.52 13.66
C GLU A 519 14.79 3.80 14.84
N THR A 520 15.39 4.98 14.88
CA THR A 520 16.25 5.39 16.00
C THR A 520 15.48 5.52 17.31
N VAL A 521 14.23 6.00 17.27
CA VAL A 521 13.33 6.10 18.44
C VAL A 521 12.87 4.71 18.86
N ARG A 522 12.57 3.84 17.87
CA ARG A 522 12.18 2.44 18.06
C ARG A 522 13.31 1.64 18.71
N ALA A 523 14.53 1.76 18.19
CA ALA A 523 15.71 1.09 18.74
C ALA A 523 15.96 1.46 20.21
N TYR A 524 15.82 2.75 20.56
CA TYR A 524 15.92 3.22 21.94
C TYR A 524 14.81 2.62 22.83
N GLY A 525 13.56 2.60 22.36
CA GLY A 525 12.44 1.98 23.08
C GLY A 525 12.63 0.48 23.31
N LEU A 526 13.17 -0.25 22.31
CA LEU A 526 13.53 -1.68 22.45
C LEU A 526 14.68 -1.89 23.46
N GLU A 527 15.66 -0.99 23.53
CA GLU A 527 16.70 -1.05 24.56
C GLU A 527 16.08 -0.90 25.95
N ARG A 528 15.23 0.10 26.16
CA ARG A 528 14.50 0.32 27.42
C ARG A 528 13.55 -0.83 27.77
N LEU A 529 12.97 -1.48 26.75
CA LEU A 529 12.12 -2.67 26.93
C LEU A 529 12.92 -3.86 27.51
N ARG A 530 14.17 -4.06 27.05
CA ARG A 530 15.04 -5.14 27.58
C ARG A 530 15.43 -4.91 29.03
N GLU A 531 15.55 -3.65 29.44
CA GLU A 531 15.85 -3.25 30.83
C GLU A 531 14.61 -3.37 31.74
N ASN A 532 13.40 -3.44 31.16
CA ASN A 532 12.15 -3.46 31.90
C ASN A 532 11.82 -4.88 32.38
N SER A 533 11.59 -5.04 33.70
CA SER A 533 11.14 -6.32 34.28
C SER A 533 9.82 -6.86 33.67
N HIS A 534 8.97 -5.98 33.18
CA HIS A 534 7.72 -6.34 32.50
C HIS A 534 7.89 -6.53 30.98
N GLY A 535 9.08 -6.34 30.42
CA GLY A 535 9.34 -6.37 28.99
C GLY A 535 8.86 -7.67 28.32
N GLN A 536 9.09 -8.80 28.97
CA GLN A 536 8.61 -10.11 28.48
C GLN A 536 7.07 -10.19 28.40
N SER A 537 6.36 -9.53 29.31
CA SER A 537 4.89 -9.50 29.26
C SER A 537 4.38 -8.68 28.08
N PHE A 538 5.08 -7.59 27.72
CA PHE A 538 4.76 -6.78 26.54
C PHE A 538 5.01 -7.56 25.25
N VAL A 539 6.13 -8.28 25.15
CA VAL A 539 6.43 -9.16 24.01
C VAL A 539 5.34 -10.21 23.82
N ARG A 540 4.96 -10.92 24.91
CA ARG A 540 3.91 -11.95 24.85
C ARG A 540 2.57 -11.35 24.40
N ARG A 541 2.20 -10.19 24.90
CA ARG A 541 0.95 -9.50 24.52
C ARG A 541 0.95 -9.07 23.06
N HIS A 542 2.03 -8.45 22.60
CA HIS A 542 2.20 -8.07 21.21
C HIS A 542 2.03 -9.28 20.28
N ARG A 543 2.73 -10.36 20.58
CA ARG A 543 2.61 -11.60 19.80
C ARG A 543 1.20 -12.18 19.82
N ALA A 544 0.61 -12.32 21.03
CA ALA A 544 -0.74 -12.85 21.19
C ALA A 544 -1.77 -12.02 20.40
N TYR A 545 -1.61 -10.70 20.38
CA TYR A 545 -2.49 -9.81 19.63
C TYR A 545 -2.46 -10.08 18.11
N PHE A 546 -1.27 -10.12 17.51
CA PHE A 546 -1.15 -10.33 16.07
C PHE A 546 -1.42 -11.78 15.64
N LEU A 547 -1.14 -12.76 16.50
CA LEU A 547 -1.56 -14.15 16.28
C LEU A 547 -3.08 -14.29 16.30
N ASP A 548 -3.76 -13.65 17.26
CA ASP A 548 -5.23 -13.61 17.31
C ASP A 548 -5.83 -12.87 16.11
N LEU A 549 -5.23 -11.75 15.71
CA LEU A 549 -5.65 -11.01 14.52
C LEU A 549 -5.60 -11.88 13.26
N ALA A 550 -4.51 -12.63 13.06
CA ALA A 550 -4.38 -13.56 11.94
C ALA A 550 -5.38 -14.72 12.03
N ALA A 551 -5.57 -15.30 13.22
CA ALA A 551 -6.52 -16.40 13.43
C ALA A 551 -7.97 -15.98 13.14
N ARG A 552 -8.40 -14.79 13.58
CA ARG A 552 -9.72 -14.22 13.26
C ARG A 552 -9.93 -14.00 11.77
N ALA A 553 -8.90 -13.48 11.09
CA ALA A 553 -8.96 -13.33 9.64
C ALA A 553 -9.15 -14.69 8.95
N GLY A 554 -8.41 -15.72 9.37
CA GLY A 554 -8.55 -17.06 8.83
C GLY A 554 -9.95 -17.64 9.02
N ALA A 555 -10.57 -17.42 10.17
CA ALA A 555 -11.95 -17.84 10.44
C ALA A 555 -13.00 -17.15 9.56
N ALA A 556 -12.71 -15.91 9.13
CA ALA A 556 -13.63 -15.10 8.31
C ALA A 556 -13.45 -15.28 6.79
N TYR A 557 -12.41 -15.97 6.33
CA TYR A 557 -12.12 -16.09 4.89
C TYR A 557 -13.20 -16.82 4.07
N GLY A 558 -14.06 -17.57 4.71
CA GLY A 558 -15.22 -18.21 4.04
C GLY A 558 -16.51 -17.39 4.08
N SER A 559 -16.45 -16.10 4.38
CA SER A 559 -17.61 -15.24 4.56
C SER A 559 -17.53 -13.94 3.73
N ALA A 560 -18.60 -13.15 3.77
CA ALA A 560 -18.67 -11.83 3.13
C ALA A 560 -17.65 -10.82 3.71
N GLU A 561 -17.09 -11.07 4.89
CA GLU A 561 -16.09 -10.20 5.53
C GLU A 561 -14.67 -10.38 4.96
N GLN A 562 -14.48 -11.32 4.03
CA GLN A 562 -13.17 -11.71 3.47
C GLN A 562 -12.36 -10.50 2.96
N ALA A 563 -12.97 -9.63 2.18
CA ALA A 563 -12.31 -8.45 1.62
C ALA A 563 -11.87 -7.45 2.71
N ASP A 564 -12.68 -7.27 3.75
CA ASP A 564 -12.39 -6.38 4.87
C ASP A 564 -11.19 -6.91 5.67
N TRP A 565 -11.17 -8.20 5.96
CA TRP A 565 -10.05 -8.83 6.66
C TRP A 565 -8.75 -8.79 5.85
N LEU A 566 -8.79 -8.99 4.55
CA LEU A 566 -7.61 -8.85 3.69
C LEU A 566 -7.07 -7.42 3.70
N ARG A 567 -7.95 -6.41 3.58
CA ARG A 567 -7.57 -4.99 3.70
C ARG A 567 -7.01 -4.67 5.08
N ARG A 568 -7.56 -5.32 6.13
CA ARG A 568 -7.11 -5.15 7.51
C ARG A 568 -5.72 -5.72 7.78
N LEU A 569 -5.37 -6.88 7.18
CA LEU A 569 -4.07 -7.54 7.41
C LEU A 569 -2.93 -6.93 6.59
N ARG A 570 -3.20 -6.37 5.41
CA ARG A 570 -2.14 -5.85 4.52
C ARG A 570 -1.17 -4.88 5.17
N PRO A 571 -1.62 -3.84 5.88
CA PRO A 571 -0.71 -2.91 6.55
C PRO A 571 0.07 -3.55 7.71
N GLU A 572 -0.39 -4.69 8.23
CA GLU A 572 0.24 -5.40 9.35
C GLU A 572 1.26 -6.46 8.91
N HIS A 573 1.56 -6.53 7.62
CA HIS A 573 2.46 -7.54 7.07
C HIS A 573 3.82 -7.60 7.78
N SER A 574 4.44 -6.44 8.08
CA SER A 574 5.72 -6.38 8.82
C SER A 574 5.59 -6.93 10.25
N ASN A 575 4.48 -6.64 10.94
CA ASN A 575 4.20 -7.19 12.26
C ASN A 575 3.99 -8.69 12.21
N LEU A 576 3.22 -9.21 11.24
CA LEU A 576 3.00 -10.64 11.02
C LEU A 576 4.31 -11.37 10.69
N ARG A 577 5.15 -10.79 9.82
CA ARG A 577 6.48 -11.32 9.52
C ARG A 577 7.30 -11.47 10.79
N GLN A 578 7.39 -10.43 11.59
CA GLN A 578 8.18 -10.41 12.83
C GLN A 578 7.74 -11.50 13.79
N ILE A 579 6.44 -11.69 14.01
CA ILE A 579 5.95 -12.72 14.95
C ILE A 579 6.16 -14.14 14.44
N VAL A 580 6.13 -14.38 13.14
CA VAL A 580 6.35 -15.71 12.56
C VAL A 580 7.84 -16.07 12.57
N THR A 581 8.71 -15.13 12.21
CA THR A 581 10.14 -15.40 12.03
C THR A 581 10.94 -15.32 13.32
N ALA A 582 10.55 -14.46 14.28
CA ALA A 582 11.22 -14.36 15.57
C ALA A 582 11.02 -15.62 16.43
N ALA A 583 12.00 -15.89 17.29
CA ALA A 583 11.88 -16.98 18.26
C ALA A 583 10.69 -16.73 19.21
N PRO A 584 9.84 -17.73 19.48
CA PRO A 584 8.72 -17.57 20.39
C PRO A 584 9.23 -17.37 21.84
N PRO A 585 8.53 -16.56 22.65
CA PRO A 585 8.84 -16.46 24.07
C PRO A 585 8.52 -17.77 24.77
N ALA A 586 9.26 -18.06 25.84
CA ALA A 586 9.04 -19.27 26.64
C ALA A 586 7.58 -19.36 27.10
N GLY A 587 6.97 -20.54 26.88
CA GLY A 587 5.59 -20.84 27.27
C GLY A 587 4.52 -20.31 26.30
N GLU A 588 4.87 -19.89 25.07
CA GLU A 588 3.88 -19.59 24.04
C GLU A 588 3.21 -20.89 23.56
N PRO A 589 1.86 -20.97 23.57
CA PRO A 589 1.17 -22.18 23.11
C PRO A 589 1.37 -22.38 21.61
N ALA A 590 1.83 -23.56 21.17
CA ALA A 590 1.96 -23.91 19.75
C ALA A 590 0.65 -23.70 18.98
N GLU A 591 -0.47 -24.01 19.63
CA GLU A 591 -1.81 -23.84 19.04
C GLU A 591 -2.12 -22.42 18.60
N ALA A 592 -1.65 -21.39 19.31
CA ALA A 592 -1.87 -20.00 18.93
C ALA A 592 -1.20 -19.68 17.56
N VAL A 593 0.04 -20.17 17.37
CA VAL A 593 0.79 -20.00 16.11
C VAL A 593 0.15 -20.81 14.98
N LEU A 594 -0.25 -22.05 15.25
CA LEU A 594 -0.88 -22.94 14.27
C LEU A 594 -2.24 -22.40 13.81
N ARG A 595 -3.04 -21.82 14.70
CA ARG A 595 -4.30 -21.16 14.33
C ARG A 595 -4.05 -19.90 13.49
N ALA A 596 -3.05 -19.11 13.86
CA ALA A 596 -2.70 -17.91 13.10
C ALA A 596 -2.27 -18.26 11.66
N ALA A 597 -1.62 -19.40 11.43
CA ALA A 597 -1.23 -19.87 10.11
C ALA A 597 -2.41 -19.90 9.12
N GLN A 598 -3.63 -20.22 9.59
CA GLN A 598 -4.84 -20.23 8.76
C GLN A 598 -5.21 -18.86 8.21
N GLY A 599 -4.87 -17.78 8.90
CA GLY A 599 -5.11 -16.40 8.42
C GLY A 599 -4.04 -15.89 7.46
N LEU A 600 -2.91 -16.60 7.32
CA LEU A 600 -1.79 -16.09 6.55
C LEU A 600 -1.84 -16.51 5.06
N TRP A 601 -2.48 -17.62 4.72
CA TRP A 601 -2.44 -18.16 3.35
C TRP A 601 -3.06 -17.21 2.31
N LEU A 602 -4.29 -16.74 2.56
CA LEU A 602 -5.00 -15.87 1.61
C LEU A 602 -4.38 -14.47 1.59
N HIS A 603 -3.91 -13.98 2.75
CA HIS A 603 -3.13 -12.75 2.82
C HIS A 603 -1.86 -12.81 1.96
N CYS A 604 -1.08 -13.91 2.05
CA CYS A 604 0.14 -14.08 1.26
C CYS A 604 -0.17 -14.25 -0.23
N LEU A 605 -1.22 -15.00 -0.56
CA LEU A 605 -1.65 -15.24 -1.94
C LEU A 605 -2.10 -13.93 -2.61
N THR A 606 -3.07 -13.23 -2.01
CA THR A 606 -3.65 -12.00 -2.59
C THR A 606 -2.66 -10.84 -2.63
N SER A 607 -1.73 -10.78 -1.66
CA SER A 607 -0.64 -9.80 -1.68
C SER A 607 0.46 -10.13 -2.70
N GLY A 608 0.36 -11.28 -3.40
CA GLY A 608 1.37 -11.74 -4.32
C GLY A 608 2.67 -12.20 -3.64
N ARG A 609 2.65 -12.60 -2.36
CA ARG A 609 3.80 -12.99 -1.52
C ARG A 609 3.83 -14.51 -1.25
N VAL A 610 3.50 -15.28 -2.27
CA VAL A 610 3.33 -16.75 -2.15
C VAL A 610 4.60 -17.43 -1.63
N GLY A 611 5.78 -17.08 -2.17
CA GLY A 611 7.05 -17.66 -1.74
C GLY A 611 7.40 -17.32 -0.29
N GLU A 612 7.14 -16.06 0.15
CA GLU A 612 7.31 -15.67 1.54
C GLU A 612 6.35 -16.41 2.46
N GLY A 613 5.08 -16.57 2.05
CA GLY A 613 4.10 -17.36 2.79
C GLY A 613 4.49 -18.84 2.89
N ALA A 614 4.99 -19.45 1.83
CA ALA A 614 5.50 -20.82 1.84
C ALA A 614 6.69 -20.98 2.81
N HIS A 615 7.61 -19.99 2.81
CA HIS A 615 8.71 -19.96 3.78
C HIS A 615 8.20 -19.84 5.23
N TRP A 616 7.24 -18.96 5.50
CA TRP A 616 6.65 -18.81 6.83
C TRP A 616 6.03 -20.11 7.32
N MET A 617 5.28 -20.80 6.45
CA MET A 617 4.65 -22.07 6.81
C MET A 617 5.68 -23.15 7.10
N ARG A 618 6.76 -23.22 6.32
CA ARG A 618 7.87 -24.12 6.60
C ARG A 618 8.47 -23.84 7.98
N VAL A 619 8.77 -22.58 8.29
CA VAL A 619 9.28 -22.18 9.62
C VAL A 619 8.32 -22.59 10.75
N ILE A 620 7.01 -22.46 10.56
CA ILE A 620 6.00 -22.86 11.55
C ILE A 620 5.99 -24.37 11.71
N ILE A 621 5.94 -25.14 10.63
CA ILE A 621 5.89 -26.61 10.66
C ILE A 621 7.18 -27.20 11.26
N ASP A 622 8.35 -26.67 10.91
CA ASP A 622 9.64 -27.15 11.45
C ASP A 622 9.79 -26.88 12.95
N ARG A 623 9.28 -25.75 13.43
CA ARG A 623 9.29 -25.40 14.86
C ARG A 623 8.28 -26.16 15.71
N HIS A 624 7.19 -26.59 15.09
CA HIS A 624 6.11 -27.29 15.76
C HIS A 624 5.89 -28.64 15.09
N PRO A 625 6.67 -29.69 15.49
CA PRO A 625 6.52 -31.02 14.89
C PRO A 625 5.12 -31.59 15.15
N CYS A 626 4.72 -32.55 14.32
CA CYS A 626 3.39 -33.15 14.40
C CYS A 626 3.15 -33.74 15.78
N PRO A 627 2.13 -33.29 16.53
CA PRO A 627 1.85 -33.79 17.88
C PRO A 627 1.22 -35.18 17.81
N SER A 628 1.62 -36.05 18.76
CA SER A 628 1.10 -37.44 18.89
C SER A 628 0.11 -37.64 20.03
N GLU A 629 -0.03 -36.64 20.95
CA GLU A 629 -0.67 -36.87 22.24
C GLU A 629 -2.10 -36.34 22.37
N SER A 630 -2.53 -35.40 21.50
CA SER A 630 -3.83 -34.72 21.59
C SER A 630 -4.48 -34.57 20.22
N PRO A 631 -5.72 -35.04 20.01
CA PRO A 631 -6.45 -34.86 18.75
C PRO A 631 -6.60 -33.38 18.37
N GLY A 632 -6.98 -32.51 19.29
CA GLY A 632 -7.15 -31.06 19.01
C GLY A 632 -5.84 -30.38 18.58
N ALA A 633 -4.70 -30.74 19.18
CA ALA A 633 -3.39 -30.24 18.76
C ALA A 633 -3.03 -30.77 17.36
N LEU A 634 -3.32 -32.04 17.08
CA LEU A 634 -3.12 -32.63 15.75
C LEU A 634 -3.97 -31.91 14.69
N PHE A 635 -5.24 -31.63 14.96
CA PHE A 635 -6.11 -30.93 14.03
C PHE A 635 -5.64 -29.50 13.75
N SER A 636 -5.20 -28.78 14.78
CA SER A 636 -4.60 -27.44 14.61
C SER A 636 -3.34 -27.50 13.76
N TRP A 637 -2.49 -28.50 13.98
CA TRP A 637 -1.30 -28.75 13.16
C TRP A 637 -1.66 -29.14 11.73
N CYS A 638 -2.65 -30.01 11.52
CA CYS A 638 -3.13 -30.40 10.18
C CYS A 638 -3.66 -29.19 9.39
N ARG A 639 -4.37 -28.25 10.02
CA ARG A 639 -4.81 -27.03 9.34
C ARG A 639 -3.63 -26.18 8.88
N ALA A 640 -2.60 -26.00 9.71
CA ALA A 640 -1.37 -25.31 9.32
C ALA A 640 -0.63 -26.07 8.21
N ALA A 641 -0.58 -27.41 8.27
CA ALA A 641 0.00 -28.26 7.24
C ALA A 641 -0.76 -28.17 5.90
N TRP A 642 -2.08 -28.04 5.92
CA TRP A 642 -2.88 -27.77 4.72
C TRP A 642 -2.47 -26.43 4.08
N VAL A 643 -2.35 -25.37 4.87
CA VAL A 643 -1.88 -24.05 4.38
C VAL A 643 -0.49 -24.17 3.79
N ALA A 644 0.42 -24.87 4.46
CA ALA A 644 1.78 -25.10 3.96
C ALA A 644 1.76 -25.84 2.61
N GLY A 645 1.01 -26.95 2.52
CA GLY A 645 0.87 -27.71 1.28
C GLY A 645 0.29 -26.88 0.14
N PHE A 646 -0.75 -26.07 0.41
CA PHE A 646 -1.36 -25.20 -0.59
C PHE A 646 -0.38 -24.15 -1.12
N LEU A 647 0.30 -23.40 -0.23
CA LEU A 647 1.23 -22.35 -0.64
C LEU A 647 2.47 -22.92 -1.35
N LEU A 648 2.95 -24.09 -0.95
CA LEU A 648 4.05 -24.79 -1.63
C LEU A 648 3.64 -25.21 -3.06
N LEU A 649 2.42 -25.75 -3.25
CA LEU A 649 1.88 -26.06 -4.58
C LEU A 649 1.78 -24.80 -5.44
N MET A 650 1.23 -23.71 -4.93
CA MET A 650 1.10 -22.45 -5.66
C MET A 650 2.46 -21.85 -6.02
N HIS A 651 3.46 -22.09 -5.19
CA HIS A 651 4.85 -21.66 -5.43
C HIS A 651 5.58 -22.53 -6.45
N GLY A 652 5.09 -23.75 -6.70
CA GLY A 652 5.70 -24.74 -7.59
C GLY A 652 6.66 -25.71 -6.89
N ASP A 653 6.73 -25.71 -5.56
CA ASP A 653 7.53 -26.64 -4.75
C ASP A 653 6.73 -27.91 -4.46
N HIS A 654 6.56 -28.75 -5.48
CA HIS A 654 5.71 -29.94 -5.43
C HIS A 654 6.22 -31.01 -4.48
N ASP A 655 7.55 -31.17 -4.34
CA ASP A 655 8.15 -32.22 -3.53
C ASP A 655 7.94 -31.98 -2.03
N ASN A 656 8.20 -30.76 -1.57
CA ASN A 656 7.94 -30.37 -0.19
C ASN A 656 6.44 -30.34 0.13
N ALA A 657 5.60 -29.92 -0.84
CA ALA A 657 4.15 -29.97 -0.68
C ALA A 657 3.66 -31.40 -0.46
N GLU A 658 4.10 -32.36 -1.29
CA GLU A 658 3.71 -33.78 -1.18
C GLU A 658 4.22 -34.41 0.12
N HIS A 659 5.41 -34.02 0.58
CA HIS A 659 5.96 -34.45 1.88
C HIS A 659 5.04 -34.03 3.04
N VAL A 660 4.69 -32.75 3.13
CA VAL A 660 3.83 -32.20 4.21
C VAL A 660 2.42 -32.79 4.14
N ILE A 661 1.81 -32.85 2.95
CA ILE A 661 0.49 -33.45 2.73
C ILE A 661 0.48 -34.93 3.13
N GLY A 662 1.51 -35.67 2.73
CA GLY A 662 1.65 -37.10 3.06
C GLY A 662 1.82 -37.33 4.55
N MET A 663 2.59 -36.51 5.25
CA MET A 663 2.79 -36.58 6.70
C MET A 663 1.47 -36.34 7.44
N ALA A 664 0.76 -35.28 7.13
CA ALA A 664 -0.51 -34.94 7.75
C ALA A 664 -1.59 -36.03 7.53
N HIS A 665 -1.67 -36.54 6.29
CA HIS A 665 -2.63 -37.59 5.96
C HIS A 665 -2.37 -38.90 6.74
N ARG A 666 -1.12 -39.32 6.88
CA ARG A 666 -0.75 -40.48 7.69
C ARG A 666 -1.15 -40.29 9.15
N SER A 667 -0.82 -39.17 9.76
CA SER A 667 -1.14 -38.87 11.16
C SER A 667 -2.65 -38.86 11.44
N LEU A 668 -3.48 -38.40 10.50
CA LEU A 668 -4.94 -38.50 10.59
C LEU A 668 -5.45 -39.93 10.45
N THR A 669 -4.77 -40.76 9.64
CA THR A 669 -5.13 -42.17 9.44
C THR A 669 -4.73 -42.98 10.67
N ASP A 670 -3.55 -42.77 11.22
CA ASP A 670 -3.05 -43.47 12.43
C ASP A 670 -3.94 -43.17 13.63
N LEU A 671 -4.46 -41.97 13.78
CA LEU A 671 -5.44 -41.58 14.78
C LEU A 671 -6.74 -42.42 14.67
N SER A 672 -7.17 -42.76 13.47
CA SER A 672 -8.39 -43.58 13.22
C SER A 672 -8.18 -45.07 13.53
N ALA A 673 -6.94 -45.53 13.48
CA ALA A 673 -6.58 -46.95 13.75
C ALA A 673 -6.38 -47.26 15.24
N SER A 674 -6.25 -46.24 16.10
CA SER A 674 -6.03 -46.44 17.52
C SER A 674 -7.34 -46.73 18.27
N PRO A 675 -7.48 -47.84 19.02
CA PRO A 675 -8.67 -48.17 19.78
C PRO A 675 -8.73 -47.26 21.03
N GLY A 676 -9.24 -46.05 20.90
CA GLY A 676 -9.50 -45.10 21.97
C GLY A 676 -10.99 -45.02 22.35
N PRO A 677 -11.35 -44.34 23.44
CA PRO A 677 -12.76 -44.06 23.74
C PRO A 677 -13.41 -43.37 22.55
N ALA A 678 -14.67 -43.74 22.27
CA ALA A 678 -15.44 -43.15 21.18
C ALA A 678 -15.28 -41.61 21.17
N TYR A 679 -14.66 -41.06 20.13
CA TYR A 679 -14.48 -39.63 19.97
C TYR A 679 -15.86 -38.94 19.97
N ALA A 680 -15.93 -37.73 20.51
CA ALA A 680 -17.12 -36.91 20.34
C ALA A 680 -17.44 -36.74 18.84
N THR A 681 -18.70 -36.77 18.49
CA THR A 681 -19.14 -36.62 17.07
C THR A 681 -18.51 -35.41 16.35
N ALA A 682 -18.23 -34.32 17.08
CA ALA A 682 -17.57 -33.14 16.57
C ALA A 682 -16.09 -33.37 16.17
N GLU A 683 -15.35 -34.21 16.94
CA GLU A 683 -13.96 -34.56 16.60
C GLU A 683 -13.88 -35.48 15.37
N GLU A 684 -14.86 -36.37 15.19
CA GLU A 684 -14.97 -37.20 14.01
C GLU A 684 -15.31 -36.40 12.75
N ASP A 685 -16.23 -35.45 12.86
CA ASP A 685 -16.57 -34.53 11.75
C ASP A 685 -15.37 -33.67 11.36
N GLU A 686 -14.62 -33.12 12.32
CA GLU A 686 -13.41 -32.34 12.06
C GLU A 686 -12.30 -33.17 11.42
N ARG A 687 -12.08 -34.42 11.88
CA ARG A 687 -11.15 -35.35 11.25
C ARG A 687 -11.52 -35.66 9.81
N ALA A 688 -12.81 -35.90 9.53
CA ALA A 688 -13.33 -36.15 8.20
C ALA A 688 -13.10 -34.96 7.24
N GLU A 689 -13.32 -33.76 7.72
CA GLU A 689 -13.06 -32.56 6.94
C GLU A 689 -11.59 -32.33 6.63
N LEU A 690 -10.71 -32.54 7.60
CA LEU A 690 -9.26 -32.45 7.36
C LEU A 690 -8.79 -33.53 6.37
N ALA A 691 -9.32 -34.74 6.48
CA ALA A 691 -9.03 -35.79 5.49
C ALA A 691 -9.51 -35.38 4.09
N ALA A 692 -10.71 -34.82 3.98
CA ALA A 692 -11.24 -34.27 2.72
C ALA A 692 -10.36 -33.13 2.17
N ALA A 693 -9.85 -32.26 3.04
CA ALA A 693 -8.98 -31.14 2.66
C ALA A 693 -7.64 -31.63 2.08
N PHE A 694 -7.03 -32.68 2.65
CA PHE A 694 -5.79 -33.24 2.09
C PHE A 694 -6.02 -34.02 0.79
N LEU A 695 -7.17 -34.69 0.65
CA LEU A 695 -7.57 -35.29 -0.62
C LEU A 695 -7.75 -34.19 -1.69
N GLN A 696 -8.36 -33.06 -1.34
CA GLN A 696 -8.49 -31.92 -2.23
C GLN A 696 -7.11 -31.39 -2.68
N LEU A 697 -6.12 -31.21 -1.77
CA LEU A 697 -4.77 -30.79 -2.15
C LEU A 697 -4.07 -31.80 -3.07
N ARG A 698 -4.23 -33.10 -2.83
CA ARG A 698 -3.72 -34.13 -3.75
C ARG A 698 -4.39 -34.05 -5.12
N GLY A 699 -5.69 -33.77 -5.16
CA GLY A 699 -6.42 -33.53 -6.41
C GLY A 699 -5.87 -32.33 -7.18
N LEU A 700 -5.54 -31.23 -6.46
CA LEU A 700 -4.92 -30.04 -7.03
C LEU A 700 -3.52 -30.35 -7.60
N ALA A 701 -2.69 -31.07 -6.85
CA ALA A 701 -1.37 -31.49 -7.31
C ALA A 701 -1.43 -32.38 -8.56
N ALA A 702 -2.39 -33.30 -8.61
CA ALA A 702 -2.63 -34.15 -9.79
C ALA A 702 -3.10 -33.34 -11.00
N LEU A 703 -3.98 -32.34 -10.84
CA LEU A 703 -4.38 -31.41 -11.88
C LEU A 703 -3.20 -30.63 -12.46
N MET A 704 -2.32 -30.13 -11.61
CA MET A 704 -1.09 -29.42 -12.05
C MET A 704 -0.17 -30.34 -12.87
N LYS A 705 -0.07 -31.61 -12.47
CA LYS A 705 0.66 -32.65 -13.20
C LYS A 705 -0.08 -33.17 -14.44
N GLN A 706 -1.30 -32.69 -14.74
CA GLN A 706 -2.22 -33.15 -15.80
C GLN A 706 -2.68 -34.60 -15.67
N ASP A 707 -2.59 -35.20 -14.49
CA ASP A 707 -3.16 -36.51 -14.19
C ASP A 707 -4.66 -36.39 -13.87
N LEU A 708 -5.48 -36.22 -14.91
CA LEU A 708 -6.92 -36.00 -14.79
C LEU A 708 -7.70 -37.17 -14.14
N PRO A 709 -7.36 -38.43 -14.39
CA PRO A 709 -7.98 -39.56 -13.69
C PRO A 709 -7.75 -39.52 -12.19
N GLN A 710 -6.50 -39.33 -11.77
CA GLN A 710 -6.12 -39.23 -10.35
C GLN A 710 -6.73 -37.99 -9.67
N ALA A 711 -6.70 -36.84 -10.34
CA ALA A 711 -7.31 -35.60 -9.86
C ALA A 711 -8.81 -35.79 -9.58
N SER A 712 -9.53 -36.43 -10.52
CA SER A 712 -10.96 -36.70 -10.35
C SER A 712 -11.23 -37.70 -9.21
N THR A 713 -10.39 -38.71 -9.05
CA THR A 713 -10.49 -39.70 -7.96
C THR A 713 -10.34 -39.03 -6.61
N TYR A 714 -9.33 -38.20 -6.46
CA TYR A 714 -9.10 -37.47 -5.21
C TYR A 714 -10.20 -36.45 -4.89
N ALA A 715 -10.68 -35.70 -5.88
CA ALA A 715 -11.76 -34.75 -5.66
C ALA A 715 -13.09 -35.43 -5.32
N LEU A 716 -13.44 -36.57 -5.95
CA LEU A 716 -14.62 -37.38 -5.60
C LEU A 716 -14.50 -37.95 -4.20
N SER A 717 -13.33 -38.49 -3.84
CA SER A 717 -13.07 -39.00 -2.50
C SER A 717 -13.17 -37.91 -1.43
N SER A 718 -12.67 -36.70 -1.73
CA SER A 718 -12.84 -35.53 -0.87
C SER A 718 -14.31 -35.21 -0.64
N LEU A 719 -15.13 -35.18 -1.71
CA LEU A 719 -16.57 -34.92 -1.61
C LEU A 719 -17.32 -36.02 -0.86
N ALA A 720 -16.88 -37.27 -0.92
CA ALA A 720 -17.49 -38.38 -0.21
C ALA A 720 -17.20 -38.40 1.30
N VAL A 721 -16.02 -37.95 1.71
CA VAL A 721 -15.56 -37.98 3.10
C VAL A 721 -15.98 -36.73 3.87
N GLY A 722 -15.96 -35.55 3.25
CA GLY A 722 -16.20 -34.27 3.90
C GLY A 722 -17.61 -34.15 4.51
N ARG A 723 -17.69 -33.52 5.71
CA ARG A 723 -18.96 -33.23 6.43
C ARG A 723 -19.43 -31.79 6.27
N TRP A 724 -18.59 -30.91 5.72
CA TRP A 724 -18.86 -29.52 5.30
C TRP A 724 -19.29 -28.57 6.45
N SER A 725 -18.88 -28.87 7.66
CA SER A 725 -19.21 -28.10 8.87
C SER A 725 -18.21 -27.00 9.20
N THR A 726 -17.00 -27.03 8.64
CA THR A 726 -15.95 -26.07 8.94
C THR A 726 -15.64 -25.06 7.81
N PRO A 727 -14.92 -23.94 8.12
CA PRO A 727 -14.61 -22.91 7.15
C PRO A 727 -13.50 -23.27 6.13
N LEU A 728 -13.00 -24.50 6.08
CA LEU A 728 -11.91 -24.91 5.16
C LEU A 728 -12.29 -24.93 3.67
N LEU A 729 -13.47 -24.47 3.27
CA LEU A 729 -13.89 -24.23 1.88
C LEU A 729 -13.60 -25.36 0.87
N THR A 730 -13.40 -26.57 1.36
CA THR A 730 -12.93 -27.71 0.55
C THR A 730 -13.97 -28.22 -0.44
N GLN A 731 -15.26 -28.06 -0.14
CA GLN A 731 -16.34 -28.52 -1.01
C GLN A 731 -16.38 -27.76 -2.35
N PRO A 732 -16.46 -26.40 -2.40
CA PRO A 732 -16.43 -25.68 -3.67
C PRO A 732 -15.11 -25.88 -4.42
N GLN A 733 -13.97 -26.04 -3.71
CA GLN A 733 -12.68 -26.35 -4.34
C GLN A 733 -12.68 -27.72 -5.01
N SER A 734 -13.20 -28.75 -4.36
CA SER A 734 -13.27 -30.10 -4.95
C SER A 734 -14.21 -30.15 -6.16
N LEU A 735 -15.35 -29.45 -6.12
CA LEU A 735 -16.24 -29.28 -7.26
C LEU A 735 -15.56 -28.51 -8.40
N ALA A 736 -14.82 -27.44 -8.08
CA ALA A 736 -14.05 -26.68 -9.08
C ALA A 736 -12.97 -27.54 -9.76
N GLN A 737 -12.29 -28.40 -9.01
CA GLN A 737 -11.28 -29.32 -9.54
C GLN A 737 -11.91 -30.35 -10.49
N LEU A 738 -13.06 -30.92 -10.14
CA LEU A 738 -13.81 -31.78 -11.03
C LEU A 738 -14.30 -31.06 -12.27
N GLY A 739 -14.79 -29.85 -12.12
CA GLY A 739 -15.18 -28.96 -13.19
C GLY A 739 -14.02 -28.68 -14.15
N LEU A 740 -12.85 -28.29 -13.61
CA LEU A 740 -11.65 -28.02 -14.39
C LEU A 740 -11.13 -29.31 -15.10
N ALA A 741 -11.15 -30.46 -14.43
CA ALA A 741 -10.81 -31.73 -15.06
C ALA A 741 -11.79 -32.08 -16.21
N ALA A 742 -13.06 -31.77 -16.06
CA ALA A 742 -14.06 -31.94 -17.12
C ALA A 742 -13.83 -30.99 -18.30
N VAL A 743 -13.47 -29.72 -18.05
CA VAL A 743 -13.02 -28.76 -19.08
C VAL A 743 -11.85 -29.35 -19.88
N MET A 744 -10.80 -29.80 -19.19
CA MET A 744 -9.61 -30.37 -19.86
C MET A 744 -9.88 -31.64 -20.63
N ARG A 745 -11.01 -32.32 -20.38
CA ARG A 745 -11.50 -33.49 -21.19
C ARG A 745 -12.49 -33.12 -22.29
N GLY A 746 -12.92 -31.85 -22.37
CA GLY A 746 -13.96 -31.42 -23.30
C GLY A 746 -15.40 -31.81 -22.88
N GLU A 747 -15.62 -32.23 -21.62
CA GLU A 747 -16.90 -32.60 -21.04
C GLU A 747 -17.73 -31.37 -20.60
N ARG A 748 -18.10 -30.52 -21.55
CA ARG A 748 -18.69 -29.20 -21.30
C ARG A 748 -19.87 -29.19 -20.32
N THR A 749 -20.91 -30.02 -20.63
CA THR A 749 -22.15 -30.06 -19.82
C THR A 749 -21.85 -30.39 -18.36
N ARG A 750 -20.96 -31.36 -18.15
CA ARG A 750 -20.54 -31.76 -16.82
C ARG A 750 -19.73 -30.66 -16.11
N ALA A 751 -18.84 -29.98 -16.85
CA ALA A 751 -18.07 -28.86 -16.33
C ALA A 751 -18.98 -27.73 -15.84
N LEU A 752 -19.94 -27.29 -16.66
CA LEU A 752 -20.90 -26.25 -16.29
C LEU A 752 -21.70 -26.62 -15.03
N SER A 753 -22.27 -27.86 -14.99
CA SER A 753 -23.04 -28.28 -13.82
C SER A 753 -22.25 -28.29 -12.53
N LEU A 754 -20.97 -28.75 -12.55
CA LEU A 754 -20.11 -28.78 -11.37
C LEU A 754 -19.68 -27.38 -10.93
N LEU A 755 -19.34 -26.52 -11.87
CA LEU A 755 -18.86 -25.14 -11.59
C LEU A 755 -20.00 -24.25 -11.09
N GLU A 756 -21.22 -24.40 -11.63
CA GLU A 756 -22.41 -23.67 -11.17
C GLU A 756 -22.79 -24.09 -9.74
N GLN A 757 -22.70 -25.39 -9.41
CA GLN A 757 -22.91 -25.89 -8.05
C GLN A 757 -21.87 -25.27 -7.09
N ALA A 758 -20.60 -25.24 -7.46
CA ALA A 758 -19.54 -24.64 -6.66
C ALA A 758 -19.77 -23.12 -6.46
N LEU A 759 -20.21 -22.45 -7.54
CA LEU A 759 -20.50 -21.02 -7.51
C LEU A 759 -21.66 -20.70 -6.57
N ALA A 760 -22.75 -21.44 -6.63
CA ALA A 760 -23.90 -21.27 -5.75
C ALA A 760 -23.55 -21.43 -4.27
N ILE A 761 -22.68 -22.41 -3.93
CA ILE A 761 -22.18 -22.59 -2.57
C ILE A 761 -21.35 -21.38 -2.12
N SER A 762 -20.45 -20.89 -2.98
CA SER A 762 -19.58 -19.74 -2.67
C SER A 762 -20.36 -18.43 -2.58
N GLU A 763 -21.41 -18.26 -3.38
CA GLU A 763 -22.32 -17.10 -3.32
C GLU A 763 -23.11 -17.09 -2.01
N THR A 764 -23.65 -18.23 -1.60
CA THR A 764 -24.40 -18.35 -0.34
C THR A 764 -23.53 -18.01 0.88
N ARG A 765 -22.23 -18.32 0.81
CA ARG A 765 -21.27 -18.02 1.87
C ARG A 765 -20.72 -16.58 1.81
N GLY A 766 -20.82 -15.91 0.68
CA GLY A 766 -20.21 -14.60 0.44
C GLY A 766 -18.70 -14.67 0.17
N ASP A 767 -18.18 -15.82 -0.23
CA ASP A 767 -16.77 -16.06 -0.45
C ASP A 767 -16.32 -15.47 -1.79
N THR A 768 -15.70 -14.30 -1.74
CA THR A 768 -15.29 -13.52 -2.91
C THR A 768 -14.16 -14.19 -3.70
N TRP A 769 -13.19 -14.81 -3.02
CA TRP A 769 -12.02 -15.39 -3.67
C TRP A 769 -12.37 -16.60 -4.55
N HIS A 770 -13.14 -17.55 -4.04
CA HIS A 770 -13.56 -18.70 -4.85
C HIS A 770 -14.50 -18.30 -5.98
N ARG A 771 -15.41 -17.36 -5.72
CA ARG A 771 -16.32 -16.85 -6.76
C ARG A 771 -15.57 -16.30 -7.97
N CYS A 772 -14.49 -15.52 -7.75
CA CYS A 772 -13.73 -14.96 -8.86
C CYS A 772 -13.06 -16.04 -9.72
N TYR A 773 -12.49 -17.09 -9.11
CA TYR A 773 -11.86 -18.18 -9.85
C TYR A 773 -12.87 -19.12 -10.51
N LEU A 774 -14.03 -19.36 -9.91
CA LEU A 774 -15.13 -20.13 -10.50
C LEU A 774 -15.70 -19.42 -11.74
N LEU A 775 -15.96 -18.13 -11.65
CA LEU A 775 -16.38 -17.30 -12.79
C LEU A 775 -15.33 -17.27 -13.90
N TRP A 776 -14.05 -17.24 -13.54
CA TRP A 776 -12.96 -17.35 -14.50
C TRP A 776 -12.95 -18.69 -15.24
N ILE A 777 -13.11 -19.83 -14.54
CA ILE A 777 -13.17 -21.15 -15.18
C ILE A 777 -14.42 -21.26 -16.07
N LEU A 778 -15.57 -20.73 -15.63
CA LEU A 778 -16.79 -20.64 -16.44
C LEU A 778 -16.56 -19.83 -17.71
N ALA A 779 -15.84 -18.71 -17.63
CA ALA A 779 -15.47 -17.91 -18.80
C ALA A 779 -14.62 -18.71 -19.79
N ILE A 780 -13.75 -19.59 -19.33
CA ILE A 780 -12.97 -20.49 -20.18
C ILE A 780 -13.89 -21.49 -20.89
N VAL A 781 -14.84 -22.13 -20.17
CA VAL A 781 -15.80 -23.08 -20.75
C VAL A 781 -16.62 -22.43 -21.87
N HIS A 782 -17.15 -21.24 -21.66
CA HIS A 782 -17.90 -20.49 -22.65
C HIS A 782 -17.01 -20.04 -23.82
N GLY A 783 -15.77 -19.58 -23.53
CA GLY A 783 -14.82 -19.17 -24.56
C GLY A 783 -14.41 -20.32 -25.49
N GLU A 784 -14.16 -21.52 -24.94
CA GLU A 784 -13.87 -22.74 -25.74
C GLU A 784 -15.02 -23.18 -26.60
N ALA A 785 -16.27 -22.92 -26.18
CA ALA A 785 -17.48 -23.17 -26.96
C ALA A 785 -17.76 -22.08 -28.01
N GLY A 786 -16.95 -21.01 -28.08
CA GLY A 786 -17.16 -19.88 -28.99
C GLY A 786 -18.22 -18.88 -28.52
N GLU A 787 -18.73 -19.02 -27.30
CA GLU A 787 -19.72 -18.13 -26.70
C GLU A 787 -19.01 -16.92 -26.06
N ILE A 788 -18.35 -16.12 -26.90
CA ILE A 788 -17.39 -15.07 -26.45
C ILE A 788 -18.06 -14.01 -25.59
N SER A 789 -19.32 -13.63 -25.90
CA SER A 789 -20.05 -12.61 -25.11
C SER A 789 -20.25 -13.07 -23.67
N GLU A 790 -20.79 -14.28 -23.48
CA GLU A 790 -21.01 -14.89 -22.16
C GLU A 790 -19.67 -15.04 -21.39
N ALA A 791 -18.63 -15.51 -22.12
CA ALA A 791 -17.29 -15.63 -21.53
C ALA A 791 -16.77 -14.30 -20.99
N LEU A 792 -16.95 -13.21 -21.74
CA LEU A 792 -16.53 -11.87 -21.34
C LEU A 792 -17.35 -11.32 -20.16
N ASP A 793 -18.64 -11.61 -20.11
CA ASP A 793 -19.51 -11.19 -19.00
C ASP A 793 -19.11 -11.90 -17.70
N ARG A 794 -18.86 -13.22 -17.75
CA ARG A 794 -18.32 -13.97 -16.60
C ARG A 794 -16.96 -13.44 -16.15
N LEU A 795 -16.09 -13.18 -17.11
CA LEU A 795 -14.74 -12.66 -16.82
C LEU A 795 -14.76 -11.24 -16.24
N ARG A 796 -15.67 -10.38 -16.72
CA ARG A 796 -15.87 -9.03 -16.18
C ARG A 796 -16.32 -9.09 -14.72
N CYS A 797 -17.26 -9.99 -14.39
CA CYS A 797 -17.67 -10.22 -13.01
C CYS A 797 -16.49 -10.70 -12.14
N ALA A 798 -15.70 -11.65 -12.63
CA ALA A 798 -14.53 -12.17 -11.94
C ALA A 798 -13.49 -11.07 -11.68
N LEU A 799 -13.19 -10.22 -12.67
CA LEU A 799 -12.24 -9.09 -12.52
C LEU A 799 -12.69 -8.05 -11.48
N ARG A 800 -14.00 -7.78 -11.36
CA ARG A 800 -14.53 -6.92 -10.30
C ARG A 800 -14.29 -7.51 -8.90
N LEU A 801 -14.51 -8.81 -8.73
CA LEU A 801 -14.27 -9.50 -7.46
C LEU A 801 -12.78 -9.51 -7.09
N VAL A 802 -11.91 -9.75 -8.07
CA VAL A 802 -10.44 -9.68 -7.88
C VAL A 802 -9.99 -8.27 -7.47
N GLU A 803 -10.61 -7.24 -8.06
CA GLU A 803 -10.34 -5.85 -7.69
C GLU A 803 -10.79 -5.53 -6.25
N GLU A 804 -11.93 -6.08 -5.81
CA GLU A 804 -12.47 -5.92 -4.45
C GLU A 804 -11.50 -6.46 -3.39
N ILE A 805 -10.91 -7.63 -3.64
CA ILE A 805 -9.91 -8.23 -2.75
C ILE A 805 -8.48 -7.80 -3.09
N GLU A 806 -8.28 -6.95 -4.09
CA GLU A 806 -7.01 -6.41 -4.57
C GLU A 806 -5.95 -7.49 -4.86
N GLU A 807 -6.35 -8.61 -5.44
CA GLU A 807 -5.46 -9.73 -5.75
C GLU A 807 -4.74 -9.53 -7.09
N ARG A 808 -3.49 -9.11 -7.03
CA ARG A 808 -2.69 -8.80 -8.22
C ARG A 808 -2.40 -9.99 -9.12
N MET A 809 -2.20 -11.17 -8.55
CA MET A 809 -1.93 -12.38 -9.32
C MET A 809 -3.19 -12.88 -10.03
N GLY A 810 -4.33 -12.87 -9.34
CA GLY A 810 -5.62 -13.15 -9.92
C GLY A 810 -5.96 -12.19 -11.08
N GLU A 811 -5.73 -10.87 -10.87
CA GLU A 811 -5.90 -9.88 -11.93
C GLU A 811 -5.09 -10.23 -13.19
N ALA A 812 -3.84 -10.71 -13.03
CA ALA A 812 -2.99 -11.12 -14.15
C ALA A 812 -3.47 -12.42 -14.81
N VAL A 813 -3.90 -13.43 -14.03
CA VAL A 813 -4.45 -14.70 -14.53
C VAL A 813 -5.71 -14.45 -15.38
N LEU A 814 -6.64 -13.68 -14.86
CA LEU A 814 -7.89 -13.37 -15.52
C LEU A 814 -7.65 -12.53 -16.79
N SER A 815 -6.70 -11.61 -16.74
CA SER A 815 -6.34 -10.77 -17.89
C SER A 815 -5.66 -11.54 -19.02
N ASP A 816 -4.90 -12.61 -18.74
CA ASP A 816 -4.39 -13.50 -19.79
C ASP A 816 -5.57 -14.18 -20.55
N THR A 817 -6.62 -14.56 -19.84
CA THR A 817 -7.85 -15.11 -20.45
C THR A 817 -8.59 -14.04 -21.27
N LEU A 818 -8.66 -12.80 -20.76
CA LEU A 818 -9.22 -11.66 -21.50
C LEU A 818 -8.49 -11.46 -22.83
N ALA A 819 -7.16 -11.50 -22.83
CA ALA A 819 -6.37 -11.34 -24.05
C ALA A 819 -6.70 -12.44 -25.09
N TRP A 820 -6.90 -13.68 -24.64
CA TRP A 820 -7.34 -14.78 -25.51
C TRP A 820 -8.74 -14.54 -26.08
N LEU A 821 -9.72 -14.15 -25.27
CA LEU A 821 -11.08 -13.88 -25.71
C LEU A 821 -11.13 -12.70 -26.69
N LEU A 822 -10.41 -11.62 -26.44
CA LEU A 822 -10.28 -10.45 -27.34
C LEU A 822 -9.65 -10.84 -28.69
N ALA A 823 -8.60 -11.66 -28.66
CA ALA A 823 -7.98 -12.18 -29.89
C ALA A 823 -9.00 -13.01 -30.69
N SER A 824 -9.76 -13.89 -30.02
CA SER A 824 -10.78 -14.72 -30.64
C SER A 824 -11.92 -13.91 -31.27
N GLN A 825 -12.25 -12.74 -30.68
CA GLN A 825 -13.24 -11.80 -31.21
C GLN A 825 -12.71 -10.93 -32.36
N GLY A 826 -11.38 -10.97 -32.63
CA GLY A 826 -10.72 -10.19 -33.67
C GLY A 826 -10.19 -8.82 -33.22
N ASP A 827 -10.24 -8.47 -31.91
CA ASP A 827 -9.60 -7.27 -31.39
C ASP A 827 -8.13 -7.53 -31.05
N ALA A 828 -7.32 -7.72 -32.08
CA ALA A 828 -5.91 -8.06 -31.95
C ALA A 828 -5.10 -6.96 -31.24
N ARG A 829 -5.47 -5.67 -31.38
CA ARG A 829 -4.75 -4.57 -30.72
C ARG A 829 -5.00 -4.57 -29.21
N ALA A 830 -6.26 -4.63 -28.78
CA ALA A 830 -6.60 -4.69 -27.36
C ALA A 830 -5.99 -5.93 -26.69
N ALA A 831 -6.10 -7.11 -27.34
CA ALA A 831 -5.47 -8.33 -26.86
C ALA A 831 -3.96 -8.15 -26.66
N THR A 832 -3.26 -7.49 -27.60
CA THR A 832 -1.81 -7.28 -27.51
C THR A 832 -1.42 -6.32 -26.40
N LEU A 833 -2.20 -5.25 -26.17
CA LEU A 833 -2.01 -4.33 -25.02
C LEU A 833 -2.13 -5.09 -23.70
N VAL A 834 -3.17 -5.93 -23.56
CA VAL A 834 -3.36 -6.75 -22.35
C VAL A 834 -2.20 -7.72 -22.15
N LEU A 835 -1.76 -8.43 -23.18
CA LEU A 835 -0.61 -9.35 -23.13
C LEU A 835 0.66 -8.64 -22.63
N GLY A 836 0.92 -7.41 -23.11
CA GLY A 836 2.06 -6.61 -22.68
C GLY A 836 1.97 -6.20 -21.21
N ALA A 837 0.80 -5.74 -20.76
CA ALA A 837 0.59 -5.31 -19.37
C ALA A 837 0.65 -6.49 -18.38
N VAL A 838 0.10 -7.64 -18.76
CA VAL A 838 0.11 -8.86 -17.95
C VAL A 838 1.54 -9.39 -17.76
N ASP A 839 2.38 -9.36 -18.80
CA ASP A 839 3.78 -9.78 -18.67
C ASP A 839 4.59 -8.94 -17.69
N ARG A 840 4.20 -7.70 -17.49
CA ARG A 840 4.80 -6.85 -16.47
C ARG A 840 4.49 -7.32 -15.04
N VAL A 841 3.35 -7.98 -14.85
CA VAL A 841 2.96 -8.55 -13.55
C VAL A 841 3.61 -9.92 -13.35
N TRP A 842 3.59 -10.79 -14.36
CA TRP A 842 4.11 -12.15 -14.26
C TRP A 842 5.62 -12.24 -14.16
N LYS A 843 6.36 -11.47 -14.98
CA LYS A 843 7.84 -11.54 -15.02
C LYS A 843 8.52 -11.38 -13.66
N PRO A 844 8.06 -10.49 -12.78
CA PRO A 844 8.66 -10.33 -11.46
C PRO A 844 8.08 -11.24 -10.37
N SER A 845 7.04 -12.04 -10.61
CA SER A 845 6.31 -12.72 -9.53
C SER A 845 7.02 -13.95 -8.93
N GLY A 846 7.95 -14.57 -9.66
CA GLY A 846 8.58 -15.83 -9.23
C GLY A 846 7.63 -17.02 -9.11
N VAL A 847 6.34 -16.82 -9.38
CA VAL A 847 5.31 -17.87 -9.38
C VAL A 847 5.17 -18.41 -10.79
N PRO A 848 5.02 -19.74 -10.96
CA PRO A 848 4.76 -20.31 -12.28
C PRO A 848 3.52 -19.66 -12.91
N ARG A 849 3.63 -19.23 -14.19
CA ARG A 849 2.51 -18.60 -14.88
C ARG A 849 1.27 -19.50 -14.84
N HIS A 850 0.12 -18.91 -14.54
CA HIS A 850 -1.13 -19.62 -14.31
C HIS A 850 -1.01 -20.73 -13.24
N PHE A 851 -0.14 -20.51 -12.24
CA PHE A 851 0.17 -21.50 -11.20
C PHE A 851 0.60 -22.87 -11.76
N GLY A 852 1.22 -22.90 -12.95
CA GLY A 852 1.68 -24.13 -13.61
C GLY A 852 0.63 -24.88 -14.42
N PHE A 853 -0.62 -24.39 -14.54
CA PHE A 853 -1.65 -25.03 -15.37
C PHE A 853 -1.34 -24.91 -16.85
N ALA A 854 -0.86 -25.99 -17.48
CA ALA A 854 -0.44 -26.03 -18.88
C ALA A 854 -1.58 -25.77 -19.87
N HIS A 855 -2.83 -26.16 -19.53
CA HIS A 855 -4.03 -25.89 -20.34
C HIS A 855 -4.22 -24.39 -20.57
N MET A 856 -4.10 -23.58 -19.50
CA MET A 856 -4.20 -22.10 -19.57
C MET A 856 -3.06 -21.49 -20.38
N ALA A 857 -1.86 -22.02 -20.26
CA ALA A 857 -0.73 -21.60 -21.08
C ALA A 857 -0.94 -21.83 -22.58
N ALA A 858 -1.72 -22.85 -22.96
CA ALA A 858 -2.07 -23.11 -24.37
C ALA A 858 -2.97 -22.02 -24.95
N HIS A 859 -3.96 -21.51 -24.20
CA HIS A 859 -4.81 -20.40 -24.65
C HIS A 859 -3.98 -19.14 -24.93
N ARG A 860 -3.08 -18.81 -24.02
CA ARG A 860 -2.16 -17.67 -24.23
C ARG A 860 -1.30 -17.85 -25.48
N ARG A 861 -0.70 -19.03 -25.70
CA ARG A 861 0.10 -19.27 -26.90
C ARG A 861 -0.72 -19.04 -28.16
N ARG A 862 -1.94 -19.60 -28.24
CA ARG A 862 -2.87 -19.39 -29.37
C ARG A 862 -3.18 -17.90 -29.57
N ALA A 863 -3.47 -17.16 -28.49
CA ALA A 863 -3.73 -15.73 -28.57
C ALA A 863 -2.52 -14.97 -29.14
N VAL A 864 -1.31 -15.23 -28.65
CA VAL A 864 -0.07 -14.59 -29.14
C VAL A 864 0.15 -14.90 -30.62
N GLU A 865 0.00 -16.14 -31.06
CA GLU A 865 0.13 -16.54 -32.47
C GLU A 865 -0.90 -15.86 -33.36
N GLN A 866 -2.15 -15.78 -32.89
CA GLN A 866 -3.25 -15.16 -33.63
C GLN A 866 -3.03 -13.65 -33.80
N VAL A 867 -2.71 -12.93 -32.71
CA VAL A 867 -2.53 -11.49 -32.78
C VAL A 867 -1.28 -11.09 -33.60
N ARG A 868 -0.20 -11.90 -33.55
CA ARG A 868 0.98 -11.68 -34.40
C ARG A 868 0.66 -11.85 -35.88
N ARG A 869 -0.14 -12.87 -36.22
CA ARG A 869 -0.58 -13.08 -37.62
C ARG A 869 -1.46 -11.93 -38.10
N THR A 870 -2.33 -11.41 -37.24
CA THR A 870 -3.29 -10.35 -37.61
C THR A 870 -2.63 -8.97 -37.73
N LEU A 871 -1.72 -8.61 -36.81
CA LEU A 871 -1.09 -7.28 -36.77
C LEU A 871 0.23 -7.18 -37.53
N GLY A 872 0.93 -8.31 -37.72
CA GLY A 872 2.33 -8.33 -38.14
C GLY A 872 3.28 -7.95 -37.01
N GLU A 873 4.57 -8.30 -37.14
CA GLU A 873 5.56 -8.18 -36.05
C GLU A 873 5.79 -6.72 -35.58
N THR A 874 5.78 -5.75 -36.49
CA THR A 874 6.01 -4.34 -36.15
C THR A 874 4.88 -3.76 -35.32
N ALA A 875 3.62 -3.90 -35.75
CA ALA A 875 2.46 -3.38 -35.03
C ALA A 875 2.23 -4.14 -33.70
N TYR A 876 2.48 -5.45 -33.71
CA TYR A 876 2.49 -6.26 -32.48
C TYR A 876 3.53 -5.72 -31.49
N GLY A 877 4.76 -5.50 -31.90
CA GLY A 877 5.83 -4.99 -31.05
C GLY A 877 5.49 -3.61 -30.45
N HIS A 878 4.91 -2.71 -31.23
CA HIS A 878 4.43 -1.40 -30.76
C HIS A 878 3.33 -1.51 -29.72
N ALA A 879 2.25 -2.24 -30.02
CA ALA A 879 1.12 -2.40 -29.09
C ALA A 879 1.53 -3.15 -27.81
N TYR A 880 2.38 -4.18 -27.94
CA TYR A 880 2.91 -4.91 -26.80
C TYR A 880 3.78 -4.02 -25.90
N GLY A 881 4.68 -3.21 -26.48
CA GLY A 881 5.51 -2.24 -25.76
C GLY A 881 4.67 -1.12 -25.11
N GLU A 882 3.58 -0.71 -25.73
CA GLU A 882 2.60 0.23 -25.16
C GLU A 882 1.95 -0.40 -23.92
N GLY A 883 1.46 -1.65 -24.03
CA GLY A 883 0.89 -2.39 -22.90
C GLY A 883 1.87 -2.57 -21.74
N GLN A 884 3.16 -2.80 -22.01
CA GLN A 884 4.18 -2.88 -20.96
C GLN A 884 4.41 -1.56 -20.20
N ARG A 885 4.06 -0.41 -20.79
CA ARG A 885 4.22 0.92 -20.15
C ARG A 885 3.02 1.30 -19.30
N LEU A 886 1.83 0.86 -19.66
CA LEU A 886 0.59 1.19 -18.97
C LEU A 886 0.39 0.31 -17.71
N ALA A 887 -0.35 0.81 -16.73
CA ALA A 887 -0.81 -0.02 -15.62
C ALA A 887 -1.86 -1.02 -16.11
N LEU A 888 -1.88 -2.25 -15.57
CA LEU A 888 -2.82 -3.29 -16.01
C LEU A 888 -4.28 -2.81 -15.93
N ARG A 889 -4.68 -2.14 -14.84
CA ARG A 889 -6.02 -1.56 -14.68
C ARG A 889 -6.38 -0.51 -15.73
N GLU A 890 -5.40 0.24 -16.20
CA GLU A 890 -5.62 1.21 -17.29
C GLU A 890 -5.87 0.50 -18.62
N VAL A 891 -5.08 -0.54 -18.91
CA VAL A 891 -5.27 -1.38 -20.09
C VAL A 891 -6.61 -2.11 -20.07
N LEU A 892 -7.02 -2.66 -18.92
CA LEU A 892 -8.33 -3.30 -18.75
C LEU A 892 -9.48 -2.33 -19.03
N ARG A 893 -9.38 -1.10 -18.54
CA ARG A 893 -10.39 -0.06 -18.83
C ARG A 893 -10.47 0.24 -20.33
N ILE A 894 -9.33 0.37 -21.03
CA ILE A 894 -9.30 0.58 -22.48
C ILE A 894 -9.93 -0.60 -23.20
N ALA A 895 -9.59 -1.82 -22.81
CA ALA A 895 -10.10 -3.04 -23.40
C ALA A 895 -11.63 -3.13 -23.28
N PHE A 896 -12.20 -2.80 -22.12
CA PHE A 896 -13.65 -2.85 -21.89
C PHE A 896 -14.43 -1.68 -22.50
N THR A 897 -13.89 -0.44 -22.57
CA THR A 897 -14.56 0.70 -23.25
C THR A 897 -14.65 0.52 -24.76
N GLY A 898 -13.69 -0.17 -25.37
CA GLY A 898 -13.77 -0.57 -26.78
C GLY A 898 -14.94 -1.52 -27.07
N PHE A 899 -15.42 -2.25 -26.07
CA PHE A 899 -16.51 -3.21 -26.13
C PHE A 899 -17.89 -2.54 -26.16
N GLU A 900 -18.17 -1.63 -25.26
CA GLU A 900 -19.47 -0.94 -25.15
C GLU A 900 -19.82 -0.20 -26.45
N THR A 901 -18.82 0.39 -27.10
CA THR A 901 -19.02 1.07 -28.39
C THR A 901 -19.22 0.12 -29.58
N ARG A 902 -18.82 -1.16 -29.49
CA ARG A 902 -19.03 -2.17 -30.55
C ARG A 902 -20.39 -2.87 -30.42
N ASP A 903 -20.83 -3.20 -29.24
CA ASP A 903 -22.13 -3.80 -28.97
C ASP A 903 -23.27 -2.84 -29.37
N GLU A 904 -23.12 -1.54 -29.08
CA GLU A 904 -24.04 -0.51 -29.57
C GLU A 904 -24.06 -0.41 -31.11
N ARG A 905 -22.92 -0.64 -31.79
CA ARG A 905 -22.87 -0.66 -33.26
C ARG A 905 -23.47 -1.92 -33.86
N HIS A 906 -23.35 -3.08 -33.22
CA HIS A 906 -23.95 -4.34 -33.66
C HIS A 906 -25.46 -4.32 -33.43
N SER A 907 -25.93 -3.84 -32.28
CA SER A 907 -27.35 -3.65 -31.98
C SER A 907 -28.01 -2.67 -32.98
N ARG A 908 -27.34 -1.54 -33.29
CA ARG A 908 -27.82 -0.60 -34.32
C ARG A 908 -27.79 -1.14 -35.76
N ARG A 909 -26.90 -2.11 -36.06
CA ARG A 909 -26.89 -2.80 -37.35
C ARG A 909 -28.01 -3.85 -37.47
N ALA A 910 -28.25 -4.60 -36.36
CA ALA A 910 -29.34 -5.55 -36.27
C ALA A 910 -30.71 -4.85 -36.40
N ASP A 911 -30.89 -3.69 -35.77
CA ASP A 911 -32.12 -2.89 -35.86
C ASP A 911 -32.33 -2.22 -37.23
N LYS A 912 -31.25 -1.93 -37.97
CA LYS A 912 -31.33 -1.48 -39.36
C LYS A 912 -31.62 -2.62 -40.35
N GLY A 913 -31.18 -3.86 -40.06
CA GLY A 913 -31.45 -5.03 -40.86
C GLY A 913 -32.92 -5.49 -40.76
N SER A 914 -33.50 -5.36 -39.56
CA SER A 914 -34.93 -5.69 -39.34
C SER A 914 -35.90 -4.66 -39.90
N ARG A 915 -35.50 -3.41 -40.10
CA ARG A 915 -36.34 -2.35 -40.72
C ARG A 915 -36.30 -2.35 -42.26
N SER A 916 -35.33 -2.99 -42.90
CA SER A 916 -35.24 -3.07 -44.36
C SER A 916 -36.05 -4.26 -44.98
N SER A 917 -36.56 -5.18 -44.18
CA SER A 917 -37.36 -6.34 -44.64
C SER A 917 -38.89 -6.14 -44.60
N LEU A 918 -39.35 -4.92 -44.21
CA LEU A 918 -40.80 -4.61 -44.11
C LEU A 918 -41.31 -3.58 -45.15
N SER A 919 -40.58 -3.36 -46.25
CA SER A 919 -41.11 -2.56 -47.37
C SER A 919 -41.26 -3.41 -48.60
N SER A 920 -42.38 -4.08 -48.69
CA SER A 920 -42.91 -4.72 -49.91
C SER A 920 -44.00 -3.81 -50.52
N PRO A 921 -44.02 -3.52 -51.82
CA PRO A 921 -44.96 -2.58 -52.40
C PRO A 921 -46.33 -3.24 -52.63
N ARG A 922 -47.37 -2.55 -52.17
CA ARG A 922 -48.75 -2.86 -52.61
C ARG A 922 -48.93 -2.39 -54.06
N ALA A 923 -49.15 -3.36 -54.93
CA ALA A 923 -49.62 -3.18 -56.29
C ALA A 923 -51.11 -2.80 -56.30
N ARG A 924 -51.47 -2.03 -57.29
CA ARG A 924 -52.84 -1.55 -57.65
C ARG A 924 -53.75 -2.71 -57.99
N ALA A 925 -54.92 -2.64 -57.49
CA ALA A 925 -56.17 -2.75 -58.27
C ALA A 925 -57.35 -2.23 -57.44
#